data_c9dcf98f50007b61b9bd9795421eff34
#
_entry.id   c9dcf98f50007b61b9bd9795421eff34
#
_cell.length_a   1.000
_cell.length_b   1.000
_cell.length_c   1.000
_cell.angle_alpha   90.00
_cell.angle_beta   90.00
_cell.angle_gamma   90.00
#
_symmetry.space_group_name_H-M   'P 1'
#
loop_
_entity.id
_entity.type
_entity.pdbx_description
1 polymer ?
#
loop_
_entity_poly.entity_id
_entity_poly.type
_entity_poly.pdbx_seq_one_letter_code
_entity_poly.pdbx_strand_id
1 'polypeptide(L)'
;MKSNYKNIFTPLTIKNMTMRNRIMMTPMGTNYGEQTGEMSFLHIDYYTERAKGGVGLIMVENASVDSPLGSNGTTQIRIDHDNYMPRFFKLCETLHAHGACVGVQLNHAGASAQSKRTNMQPVSASDIPSKAGGEIPRPLKVEEIYEIVKKYGEAAARAQACGFDCVEIHAGHSYLLSQFMSPTTNKRTDEFGGCPENRARFTKLVVEEVRKQVGPMFPIFVRISADELMEGGNTLEDTLELLSYFQEEVDAFDVSAGLNGSLQFQIDANYLKDGWRSYMAKAVREKYNKPCVTMGNIRDPRVADDILARGDADIIGMGRGLIADPHWVKKVATGHEDDIRKCISCNIGCAGNRIGVNRPIRCTVNPTVNSGFDYKKKKVNKPCNVVVIGGGTAGLEAACTAAEVGCTTFLFEKNDHLGGLAVEISKIPDKKRLRDFPDYLVHRASKLTNLFIFKGQEATLPLIKALHPNIIVNSTGSNPLLPPIKGLHDHIDKEGSKVASITGMINHLADYPEDCTGKKVVVVGGGAVGLDVVEYFAPKGAQVSIVEMMPQIGKDLDPVSKCGTNTLMREHNVNQMTETALCEVKADAFTVKANGEEKDLPFDYGFVCLGMRANAPVLDEIREAFADTNVEIINIGDSVRARRIIDGVQEGHNILNVLADHEYL
;
A
#
# COMPACT_ATOMS: atom_id res chain seq x y z
N MET A 1 21.34 -7.93 -22.88
CA MET A 1 20.19 -7.28 -22.25
C MET A 1 19.15 -7.00 -23.32
N LYS A 2 17.92 -7.49 -23.16
CA LYS A 2 16.83 -7.30 -24.16
C LYS A 2 15.96 -6.06 -23.84
N SER A 3 16.27 -5.36 -22.75
CA SER A 3 15.47 -4.23 -22.26
C SER A 3 15.62 -2.98 -23.13
N ASN A 4 14.51 -2.32 -23.39
CA ASN A 4 14.45 -1.02 -24.04
C ASN A 4 14.78 0.16 -23.08
N TYR A 5 14.90 -0.10 -21.78
CA TYR A 5 15.06 0.88 -20.69
C TYR A 5 16.51 1.01 -20.26
N LYS A 6 17.33 1.68 -21.07
CA LYS A 6 18.78 1.75 -20.89
C LYS A 6 19.18 2.51 -19.62
N ASN A 7 18.44 3.55 -19.26
CA ASN A 7 18.77 4.39 -18.10
C ASN A 7 18.62 3.62 -16.79
N ILE A 8 17.60 2.76 -16.68
CA ILE A 8 17.39 1.90 -15.49
C ILE A 8 18.59 0.99 -15.24
N PHE A 9 19.18 0.42 -16.31
CA PHE A 9 20.25 -0.59 -16.22
C PHE A 9 21.67 -0.04 -16.31
N THR A 10 21.84 1.27 -16.22
CA THR A 10 23.15 1.89 -16.10
C THR A 10 23.64 1.79 -14.65
N PRO A 11 24.84 1.20 -14.39
CA PRO A 11 25.40 1.17 -13.03
C PRO A 11 25.58 2.55 -12.43
N LEU A 12 25.59 2.64 -11.10
CA LEU A 12 25.86 3.85 -10.35
C LEU A 12 26.84 3.57 -9.21
N THR A 13 27.92 4.35 -9.14
CA THR A 13 28.89 4.28 -8.04
C THR A 13 28.71 5.49 -7.12
N ILE A 14 28.56 5.24 -5.83
CA ILE A 14 28.57 6.25 -4.76
C ILE A 14 29.64 5.81 -3.77
N LYS A 15 30.70 6.59 -3.68
CA LYS A 15 31.88 6.23 -2.87
C LYS A 15 32.38 4.82 -3.23
N ASN A 16 32.45 3.90 -2.27
CA ASN A 16 32.90 2.52 -2.48
C ASN A 16 31.78 1.54 -2.87
N MET A 17 30.54 1.98 -2.99
CA MET A 17 29.40 1.14 -3.37
C MET A 17 29.06 1.32 -4.86
N THR A 18 28.93 0.21 -5.60
CA THR A 18 28.50 0.22 -7.00
C THR A 18 27.22 -0.60 -7.15
N MET A 19 26.12 0.10 -7.45
CA MET A 19 24.84 -0.52 -7.80
C MET A 19 24.85 -1.02 -9.23
N ARG A 20 24.35 -2.26 -9.47
CA ARG A 20 24.25 -2.86 -10.81
C ARG A 20 23.21 -2.22 -11.73
N ASN A 21 22.23 -1.51 -11.16
CA ASN A 21 21.18 -0.75 -11.86
C ASN A 21 20.65 0.37 -10.94
N ARG A 22 19.76 1.20 -11.46
CA ARG A 22 19.24 2.39 -10.81
C ARG A 22 18.00 2.14 -9.94
N ILE A 23 17.63 0.89 -9.64
CA ILE A 23 16.47 0.56 -8.83
C ILE A 23 16.90 0.28 -7.39
N MET A 24 16.31 1.03 -6.48
CA MET A 24 16.45 0.87 -5.03
C MET A 24 15.12 0.41 -4.43
N MET A 25 15.13 -0.67 -3.66
CA MET A 25 14.02 -0.97 -2.76
C MET A 25 14.06 0.01 -1.59
N THR A 26 13.04 0.87 -1.48
CA THR A 26 12.96 1.84 -0.38
C THR A 26 12.66 1.16 0.95
N PRO A 27 13.13 1.71 2.09
CA PRO A 27 12.86 1.14 3.40
C PRO A 27 11.37 1.23 3.73
N MET A 28 10.77 0.10 4.07
CA MET A 28 9.36 -0.02 4.44
C MET A 28 9.22 -1.00 5.59
N GLY A 29 8.73 -0.55 6.73
CA GLY A 29 8.47 -1.44 7.86
C GLY A 29 7.49 -2.56 7.51
N THR A 30 7.85 -3.78 7.84
CA THR A 30 7.09 -4.99 7.49
C THR A 30 6.32 -5.60 8.66
N ASN A 31 6.72 -5.31 9.89
CA ASN A 31 6.32 -6.03 11.10
C ASN A 31 6.66 -7.54 11.05
N TYR A 32 7.76 -7.91 10.41
CA TYR A 32 8.27 -9.29 10.36
C TYR A 32 9.33 -9.57 11.43
N GLY A 33 9.76 -8.58 12.21
CA GLY A 33 10.76 -8.72 13.26
C GLY A 33 10.30 -9.65 14.40
N GLU A 34 11.26 -10.23 15.10
CA GLU A 34 11.01 -10.97 16.32
C GLU A 34 10.59 -10.01 17.45
N GLN A 35 9.95 -10.53 18.47
CA GLN A 35 9.54 -9.72 19.65
C GLN A 35 10.72 -9.07 20.38
N THR A 36 11.90 -9.67 20.28
CA THR A 36 13.15 -9.14 20.83
C THR A 36 13.71 -7.96 20.04
N GLY A 37 13.20 -7.70 18.83
CA GLY A 37 13.75 -6.75 17.86
C GLY A 37 14.84 -7.34 16.98
N GLU A 38 15.09 -8.65 17.04
CA GLU A 38 15.97 -9.34 16.12
C GLU A 38 15.32 -9.46 14.73
N MET A 39 16.13 -9.39 13.68
CA MET A 39 15.66 -9.68 12.34
C MET A 39 15.25 -11.15 12.21
N SER A 40 14.05 -11.43 11.74
CA SER A 40 13.56 -12.80 11.53
C SER A 40 14.10 -13.44 10.26
N PHE A 41 14.01 -14.76 10.15
CA PHE A 41 14.28 -15.44 8.88
C PHE A 41 13.26 -15.06 7.79
N LEU A 42 12.03 -14.74 8.18
CA LEU A 42 11.04 -14.22 7.24
C LEU A 42 11.48 -12.90 6.58
N HIS A 43 12.15 -12.00 7.31
CA HIS A 43 12.80 -10.82 6.75
C HIS A 43 13.86 -11.19 5.70
N ILE A 44 14.73 -12.14 6.05
CA ILE A 44 15.81 -12.58 5.15
C ILE A 44 15.21 -13.13 3.85
N ASP A 45 14.22 -14.00 3.94
CA ASP A 45 13.52 -14.55 2.77
C ASP A 45 12.84 -13.45 1.94
N TYR A 46 12.18 -12.52 2.61
CA TYR A 46 11.50 -11.38 1.97
C TYR A 46 12.46 -10.52 1.15
N TYR A 47 13.60 -10.12 1.72
CA TYR A 47 14.60 -9.32 1.00
C TYR A 47 15.36 -10.15 -0.05
N THR A 48 15.64 -11.41 0.23
CA THR A 48 16.30 -12.32 -0.71
C THR A 48 15.53 -12.46 -2.01
N GLU A 49 14.20 -12.54 -1.95
CA GLU A 49 13.40 -12.66 -3.16
C GLU A 49 13.51 -11.41 -4.07
N ARG A 50 13.67 -10.21 -3.50
CA ARG A 50 13.93 -8.97 -4.25
C ARG A 50 15.34 -8.91 -4.82
N ALA A 51 16.32 -9.41 -4.09
CA ALA A 51 17.70 -9.54 -4.60
C ALA A 51 17.77 -10.50 -5.79
N LYS A 52 17.12 -11.67 -5.71
CA LYS A 52 16.94 -12.61 -6.84
C LYS A 52 16.18 -11.96 -8.00
N GLY A 53 15.25 -11.07 -7.69
CA GLY A 53 14.50 -10.28 -8.66
C GLY A 53 15.29 -9.20 -9.37
N GLY A 54 16.55 -8.97 -8.98
CA GLY A 54 17.48 -8.10 -9.71
C GLY A 54 17.62 -6.68 -9.18
N VAL A 55 17.03 -6.33 -8.03
CA VAL A 55 17.15 -4.99 -7.42
C VAL A 55 18.61 -4.59 -7.21
N GLY A 56 18.95 -3.33 -7.52
CA GLY A 56 20.33 -2.83 -7.42
C GLY A 56 20.77 -2.52 -6.00
N LEU A 57 19.91 -1.86 -5.21
CA LEU A 57 20.13 -1.56 -3.79
C LEU A 57 18.87 -1.92 -2.99
N ILE A 58 19.03 -2.67 -1.93
CA ILE A 58 17.97 -2.96 -0.97
C ILE A 58 18.24 -2.15 0.30
N MET A 59 17.45 -1.11 0.54
CA MET A 59 17.46 -0.40 1.80
C MET A 59 16.53 -1.10 2.78
N VAL A 60 17.12 -1.75 3.77
CA VAL A 60 16.38 -2.46 4.82
C VAL A 60 15.57 -1.47 5.66
N GLU A 61 14.40 -1.89 6.08
CA GLU A 61 13.48 -1.09 6.88
C GLU A 61 14.13 -0.46 8.11
N ASN A 62 13.50 0.58 8.65
CA ASN A 62 13.99 1.35 9.78
C ASN A 62 14.34 0.46 10.99
N ALA A 63 15.62 0.47 11.36
CA ALA A 63 16.16 -0.17 12.56
C ALA A 63 16.29 0.86 13.68
N SER A 64 15.80 0.52 14.89
CA SER A 64 15.90 1.41 16.05
C SER A 64 17.33 1.52 16.54
N VAL A 65 17.81 2.75 16.69
CA VAL A 65 19.14 3.06 17.27
C VAL A 65 19.09 3.20 18.79
N ASP A 66 17.88 3.23 19.37
CA ASP A 66 17.63 3.46 20.80
C ASP A 66 16.32 2.76 21.23
N SER A 67 16.38 1.50 21.58
CA SER A 67 15.20 0.76 22.02
C SER A 67 15.24 0.57 23.56
N PRO A 68 14.06 0.64 24.25
CA PRO A 68 12.71 0.78 23.69
C PRO A 68 12.27 2.21 23.35
N LEU A 69 12.94 3.25 23.88
CA LEU A 69 12.51 4.65 23.80
C LEU A 69 12.26 5.13 22.35
N GLY A 70 13.17 4.79 21.45
CA GLY A 70 13.11 5.16 20.02
C GLY A 70 12.44 4.12 19.12
N SER A 71 11.74 3.13 19.68
CA SER A 71 11.06 2.08 18.90
C SER A 71 9.69 2.53 18.39
N ASN A 72 9.41 2.21 17.14
CA ASN A 72 8.14 2.52 16.47
C ASN A 72 7.07 1.41 16.63
N GLY A 73 7.41 0.27 17.24
CA GLY A 73 6.50 -0.85 17.44
C GLY A 73 7.17 -2.05 18.10
N THR A 74 6.37 -3.07 18.38
CA THR A 74 6.80 -4.27 19.12
C THR A 74 7.69 -5.21 18.31
N THR A 75 7.65 -5.11 16.98
CA THR A 75 8.38 -5.99 16.06
C THR A 75 9.33 -5.21 15.15
N GLN A 76 9.68 -3.99 15.53
CA GLN A 76 10.71 -3.22 14.84
C GLN A 76 12.08 -3.83 15.10
N ILE A 77 12.87 -3.98 14.03
CA ILE A 77 14.26 -4.42 14.15
C ILE A 77 15.11 -3.38 14.88
N ARG A 78 16.12 -3.88 15.58
CA ARG A 78 17.03 -3.09 16.42
C ARG A 78 18.46 -3.21 15.91
N ILE A 79 19.21 -2.13 16.04
CA ILE A 79 20.65 -2.05 15.74
C ILE A 79 21.41 -1.32 16.87
N ASP A 80 20.76 -1.14 17.99
CA ASP A 80 21.28 -0.46 19.18
C ASP A 80 22.20 -1.30 20.06
N HIS A 81 22.36 -2.61 19.75
CA HIS A 81 23.21 -3.52 20.50
C HIS A 81 23.85 -4.59 19.60
N ASP A 82 25.05 -5.06 19.96
CA ASP A 82 25.80 -6.06 19.20
C ASP A 82 25.08 -7.42 19.07
N ASN A 83 24.18 -7.75 19.99
CA ASN A 83 23.37 -8.98 19.93
C ASN A 83 22.54 -9.11 18.64
N TYR A 84 22.25 -8.01 17.95
CA TYR A 84 21.45 -8.00 16.71
C TYR A 84 22.29 -8.18 15.45
N MET A 85 23.63 -8.09 15.55
CA MET A 85 24.55 -8.17 14.41
C MET A 85 24.52 -9.52 13.66
N PRO A 86 24.42 -10.69 14.31
CA PRO A 86 24.52 -11.98 13.61
C PRO A 86 23.49 -12.17 12.49
N ARG A 87 22.24 -11.72 12.70
CA ARG A 87 21.18 -11.80 11.68
C ARG A 87 21.38 -10.79 10.55
N PHE A 88 21.87 -9.60 10.86
CA PHE A 88 22.24 -8.62 9.83
C PHE A 88 23.40 -9.09 8.98
N PHE A 89 24.42 -9.70 9.57
CA PHE A 89 25.51 -10.32 8.84
C PHE A 89 24.99 -11.40 7.88
N LYS A 90 24.13 -12.28 8.35
CA LYS A 90 23.51 -13.33 7.51
C LYS A 90 22.69 -12.74 6.37
N LEU A 91 21.94 -11.66 6.64
CA LEU A 91 21.20 -10.94 5.59
C LEU A 91 22.15 -10.41 4.50
N CYS A 92 23.17 -9.63 4.89
CA CYS A 92 24.11 -9.02 3.94
C CYS A 92 24.79 -10.07 3.08
N GLU A 93 25.32 -11.14 3.68
CA GLU A 93 25.94 -12.26 2.97
C GLU A 93 24.97 -12.87 1.95
N THR A 94 23.72 -13.09 2.35
CA THR A 94 22.70 -13.69 1.47
C THR A 94 22.34 -12.78 0.31
N LEU A 95 22.13 -11.48 0.55
CA LEU A 95 21.75 -10.53 -0.50
C LEU A 95 22.91 -10.25 -1.47
N HIS A 96 24.13 -10.13 -0.95
CA HIS A 96 25.34 -10.00 -1.79
C HIS A 96 25.55 -11.21 -2.71
N ALA A 97 25.27 -12.43 -2.24
CA ALA A 97 25.32 -13.64 -3.08
C ALA A 97 24.38 -13.56 -4.29
N HIS A 98 23.34 -12.72 -4.25
CA HIS A 98 22.43 -12.42 -5.35
C HIS A 98 22.75 -11.10 -6.08
N GLY A 99 23.87 -10.44 -5.76
CA GLY A 99 24.40 -9.27 -6.46
C GLY A 99 23.67 -7.95 -6.15
N ALA A 100 22.92 -7.87 -5.06
CA ALA A 100 22.33 -6.62 -4.60
C ALA A 100 23.28 -5.90 -3.62
N CYS A 101 23.39 -4.57 -3.71
CA CYS A 101 23.89 -3.76 -2.60
C CYS A 101 22.86 -3.71 -1.48
N VAL A 102 23.30 -3.56 -0.24
CA VAL A 102 22.46 -3.62 0.95
C VAL A 102 22.74 -2.41 1.84
N GLY A 103 21.70 -1.65 2.17
CA GLY A 103 21.74 -0.58 3.16
C GLY A 103 20.76 -0.85 4.29
N VAL A 104 20.87 -0.12 5.40
CA VAL A 104 19.91 -0.14 6.51
C VAL A 104 19.55 1.28 6.91
N GLN A 105 18.25 1.51 7.14
CA GLN A 105 17.77 2.80 7.63
C GLN A 105 17.87 2.88 9.15
N LEU A 106 18.60 3.87 9.65
CA LEU A 106 18.75 4.18 11.07
C LEU A 106 17.65 5.14 11.51
N ASN A 107 16.94 4.81 12.57
CA ASN A 107 15.76 5.56 13.00
C ASN A 107 15.62 5.66 14.53
N HIS A 108 15.03 6.76 14.95
CA HIS A 108 14.47 6.96 16.29
C HIS A 108 13.05 7.51 16.15
N ALA A 109 12.07 6.81 16.72
CA ALA A 109 10.67 7.12 16.50
C ALA A 109 10.22 8.49 17.07
N GLY A 110 10.87 8.98 18.12
CA GLY A 110 10.46 10.22 18.77
C GLY A 110 9.02 10.16 19.25
N ALA A 111 8.25 11.23 19.01
CA ALA A 111 6.83 11.31 19.34
C ALA A 111 5.93 10.30 18.61
N SER A 112 6.45 9.62 17.58
CA SER A 112 5.72 8.56 16.88
C SER A 112 5.75 7.21 17.62
N ALA A 113 6.55 7.07 18.68
CA ALA A 113 6.49 5.94 19.60
C ALA A 113 5.18 5.95 20.40
N GLN A 114 4.78 4.79 20.92
CA GLN A 114 3.55 4.64 21.71
C GLN A 114 3.90 3.95 23.04
N SER A 115 3.57 4.59 24.18
CA SER A 115 3.90 4.08 25.52
C SER A 115 3.32 2.69 25.78
N LYS A 116 2.14 2.39 25.23
CA LYS A 116 1.53 1.03 25.32
C LYS A 116 2.37 -0.08 24.68
N ARG A 117 3.33 0.28 23.81
CA ARG A 117 4.22 -0.67 23.13
C ARG A 117 5.63 -0.64 23.67
N THR A 118 6.12 0.53 24.08
CA THR A 118 7.49 0.75 24.53
C THR A 118 7.61 0.73 26.06
N ASN A 119 6.50 0.85 26.79
CA ASN A 119 6.42 1.09 28.24
C ASN A 119 7.16 2.37 28.69
N MET A 120 7.37 3.31 27.77
CA MET A 120 8.04 4.58 28.04
C MET A 120 7.26 5.74 27.41
N GLN A 121 7.24 6.90 28.08
CA GLN A 121 6.69 8.11 27.49
C GLN A 121 7.52 8.50 26.25
N PRO A 122 6.90 8.78 25.10
CA PRO A 122 7.61 9.26 23.92
C PRO A 122 8.41 10.54 24.19
N VAL A 123 9.47 10.74 23.43
CA VAL A 123 10.29 11.96 23.48
C VAL A 123 10.27 12.68 22.13
N SER A 124 10.48 14.00 22.15
CA SER A 124 10.48 14.82 20.93
C SER A 124 11.26 16.13 21.12
N ALA A 125 11.20 17.00 20.11
CA ALA A 125 11.69 18.37 20.22
C ALA A 125 10.89 19.18 21.25
N SER A 126 9.58 19.04 21.25
CA SER A 126 8.63 19.74 22.11
C SER A 126 7.49 18.80 22.53
N ASP A 127 6.59 19.25 23.39
CA ASP A 127 5.44 18.52 23.93
C ASP A 127 4.22 18.45 22.97
N ILE A 128 4.50 18.42 21.67
CA ILE A 128 3.47 18.37 20.63
C ILE A 128 3.25 16.92 20.20
N PRO A 129 2.01 16.39 20.39
CA PRO A 129 1.69 15.02 20.03
C PRO A 129 1.88 14.73 18.54
N SER A 130 2.40 13.54 18.21
CA SER A 130 2.39 13.04 16.84
C SER A 130 0.95 12.78 16.37
N LYS A 131 0.65 13.10 15.12
CA LYS A 131 -0.62 12.77 14.48
C LYS A 131 -0.85 11.25 14.37
N ALA A 132 0.22 10.45 14.43
CA ALA A 132 0.13 8.99 14.41
C ALA A 132 -0.03 8.36 15.80
N GLY A 133 0.53 8.97 16.85
CA GLY A 133 0.59 8.39 18.19
C GLY A 133 -0.41 8.96 19.18
N GLY A 134 -0.69 10.26 19.11
CA GLY A 134 -1.66 10.96 19.96
C GLY A 134 -1.20 11.22 21.40
N GLU A 135 -0.06 10.71 21.84
CA GLU A 135 0.49 10.92 23.18
C GLU A 135 1.33 12.21 23.24
N ILE A 136 1.25 12.93 24.35
CA ILE A 136 2.11 14.08 24.60
C ILE A 136 3.52 13.59 24.88
N PRO A 137 4.51 13.90 24.02
CA PRO A 137 5.89 13.51 24.25
C PRO A 137 6.55 14.42 25.27
N ARG A 138 7.58 13.92 25.93
CA ARG A 138 8.47 14.73 26.75
C ARG A 138 9.53 15.40 25.87
N PRO A 139 9.74 16.72 25.97
CA PRO A 139 10.87 17.38 25.31
C PRO A 139 12.21 16.79 25.76
N LEU A 140 13.12 16.51 24.81
CA LEU A 140 14.47 16.07 25.11
C LEU A 140 15.29 17.18 25.76
N LYS A 141 16.11 16.83 26.76
CA LYS A 141 17.16 17.70 27.28
C LYS A 141 18.34 17.72 26.30
N VAL A 142 19.14 18.77 26.34
CA VAL A 142 20.30 18.94 25.45
C VAL A 142 21.28 17.76 25.59
N GLU A 143 21.54 17.31 26.81
CA GLU A 143 22.44 16.17 27.07
C GLU A 143 21.93 14.88 26.43
N GLU A 144 20.60 14.64 26.48
CA GLU A 144 19.95 13.47 25.86
C GLU A 144 20.08 13.51 24.32
N ILE A 145 20.06 14.70 23.72
CA ILE A 145 20.26 14.86 22.28
C ILE A 145 21.67 14.37 21.90
N TYR A 146 22.70 14.79 22.63
CA TYR A 146 24.07 14.34 22.37
C TYR A 146 24.25 12.83 22.59
N GLU A 147 23.56 12.22 23.56
CA GLU A 147 23.55 10.77 23.76
C GLU A 147 22.93 10.05 22.56
N ILE A 148 21.81 10.56 22.02
CA ILE A 148 21.16 9.97 20.83
C ILE A 148 22.07 10.13 19.61
N VAL A 149 22.76 11.25 19.43
CA VAL A 149 23.76 11.43 18.37
C VAL A 149 24.80 10.31 18.41
N LYS A 150 25.34 10.01 19.59
CA LYS A 150 26.31 8.93 19.77
C LYS A 150 25.72 7.56 19.39
N LYS A 151 24.47 7.28 19.78
CA LYS A 151 23.77 6.03 19.43
C LYS A 151 23.60 5.83 17.92
N TYR A 152 23.34 6.89 17.16
CA TYR A 152 23.33 6.83 15.68
C TYR A 152 24.70 6.45 15.12
N GLY A 153 25.78 7.04 15.63
CA GLY A 153 27.15 6.69 15.21
C GLY A 153 27.49 5.24 15.52
N GLU A 154 27.20 4.76 16.72
CA GLU A 154 27.42 3.37 17.12
C GLU A 154 26.58 2.39 16.26
N ALA A 155 25.33 2.74 15.95
CA ALA A 155 24.48 1.93 15.06
C ALA A 155 25.04 1.85 13.65
N ALA A 156 25.56 2.96 13.10
CA ALA A 156 26.22 2.99 11.81
C ALA A 156 27.49 2.14 11.77
N ALA A 157 28.31 2.18 12.82
CA ALA A 157 29.49 1.33 12.96
C ALA A 157 29.12 -0.16 12.97
N ARG A 158 28.04 -0.55 13.69
CA ARG A 158 27.51 -1.92 13.67
C ARG A 158 27.04 -2.33 12.27
N ALA A 159 26.31 -1.44 11.58
CA ALA A 159 25.87 -1.70 10.21
C ALA A 159 27.09 -1.98 9.29
N GLN A 160 28.11 -1.14 9.32
CA GLN A 160 29.34 -1.35 8.54
C GLN A 160 30.02 -2.69 8.90
N ALA A 161 30.11 -3.02 10.18
CA ALA A 161 30.71 -4.26 10.65
C ALA A 161 29.90 -5.51 10.24
N CYS A 162 28.57 -5.39 10.05
CA CYS A 162 27.71 -6.46 9.55
C CYS A 162 27.80 -6.66 8.04
N GLY A 163 28.51 -5.81 7.31
CA GLY A 163 28.67 -5.90 5.86
C GLY A 163 27.63 -5.13 5.04
N PHE A 164 26.88 -4.21 5.64
CA PHE A 164 26.08 -3.26 4.86
C PHE A 164 26.98 -2.39 4.00
N ASP A 165 26.54 -2.05 2.80
CA ASP A 165 27.28 -1.20 1.85
C ASP A 165 27.04 0.30 2.10
N CYS A 166 25.97 0.66 2.78
CA CYS A 166 25.60 2.02 3.14
C CYS A 166 24.66 2.06 4.35
N VAL A 167 24.50 3.23 4.93
CA VAL A 167 23.41 3.52 5.87
C VAL A 167 22.55 4.66 5.36
N GLU A 168 21.29 4.68 5.80
CA GLU A 168 20.39 5.80 5.57
C GLU A 168 19.92 6.37 6.90
N ILE A 169 20.12 7.67 7.11
CA ILE A 169 19.63 8.39 8.28
C ILE A 169 18.20 8.86 7.98
N HIS A 170 17.24 8.44 8.81
CA HIS A 170 15.84 8.82 8.63
C HIS A 170 15.55 10.21 9.22
N ALA A 171 15.55 11.22 8.39
CA ALA A 171 15.27 12.61 8.76
C ALA A 171 13.94 13.14 8.17
N GLY A 172 12.98 12.26 7.94
CA GLY A 172 11.65 12.60 7.41
C GLY A 172 10.50 11.93 8.18
N HIS A 173 9.27 12.06 7.66
CA HIS A 173 8.09 11.27 8.02
C HIS A 173 7.66 11.35 9.49
N SER A 174 7.83 12.51 10.13
CA SER A 174 7.47 12.73 11.54
C SER A 174 8.24 11.85 12.53
N TYR A 175 9.43 11.35 12.19
CA TYR A 175 10.32 10.70 13.15
C TYR A 175 11.23 11.75 13.84
N LEU A 176 12.05 11.34 14.81
CA LEU A 176 12.70 12.27 15.73
C LEU A 176 13.44 13.42 15.03
N LEU A 177 14.31 13.13 14.05
CA LEU A 177 15.07 14.18 13.35
C LEU A 177 14.14 15.12 12.56
N SER A 178 13.11 14.57 11.93
CA SER A 178 12.06 15.37 11.27
C SER A 178 11.30 16.27 12.25
N GLN A 179 11.02 15.76 13.47
CA GLN A 179 10.34 16.54 14.52
C GLN A 179 11.16 17.74 14.98
N PHE A 180 12.49 17.66 14.93
CA PHE A 180 13.38 18.81 15.21
C PHE A 180 13.42 19.78 14.04
N MET A 181 13.39 19.31 12.80
CA MET A 181 13.45 20.18 11.60
C MET A 181 12.13 20.89 11.31
N SER A 182 10.98 20.28 11.66
CA SER A 182 9.66 20.84 11.35
C SER A 182 9.26 21.95 12.32
N PRO A 183 8.83 23.13 11.82
CA PRO A 183 8.33 24.20 12.67
C PRO A 183 6.97 23.85 13.31
N THR A 184 6.27 22.82 12.81
CA THR A 184 4.99 22.36 13.37
C THR A 184 5.19 21.61 14.69
N THR A 185 6.34 20.97 14.90
CA THR A 185 6.64 20.12 16.07
C THR A 185 7.78 20.65 16.93
N ASN A 186 8.65 21.54 16.40
CA ASN A 186 9.75 22.13 17.15
C ASN A 186 9.41 23.56 17.59
N LYS A 187 9.11 23.73 18.88
CA LYS A 187 8.86 25.03 19.54
C LYS A 187 9.95 25.40 20.54
N ARG A 188 11.14 24.79 20.41
CA ARG A 188 12.29 25.06 21.28
C ARG A 188 12.84 26.47 21.07
N THR A 189 13.41 27.03 22.13
CA THR A 189 14.05 28.36 22.15
C THR A 189 15.55 28.30 22.44
N ASP A 190 16.10 27.07 22.58
CA ASP A 190 17.51 26.80 22.75
C ASP A 190 18.24 26.62 21.38
N GLU A 191 19.49 26.17 21.43
CA GLU A 191 20.32 25.93 20.24
C GLU A 191 19.80 24.87 19.25
N PHE A 192 18.70 24.16 19.58
CA PHE A 192 18.05 23.16 18.72
C PHE A 192 16.68 23.62 18.19
N GLY A 193 16.33 24.91 18.34
CA GLY A 193 15.05 25.43 17.89
C GLY A 193 15.09 26.89 17.42
N GLY A 194 13.94 27.39 16.98
CA GLY A 194 13.81 28.75 16.46
C GLY A 194 14.17 28.85 14.97
N CYS A 195 15.38 29.23 14.63
CA CYS A 195 15.80 29.42 13.25
C CYS A 195 16.11 28.10 12.52
N PRO A 196 16.14 28.11 11.17
CA PRO A 196 16.43 26.91 10.37
C PRO A 196 17.75 26.21 10.74
N GLU A 197 18.82 26.99 10.98
CA GLU A 197 20.11 26.44 11.39
C GLU A 197 20.00 25.60 12.68
N ASN A 198 19.32 26.12 13.69
CA ASN A 198 19.15 25.43 14.96
C ASN A 198 18.26 24.20 14.81
N ARG A 199 17.18 24.27 14.00
CA ARG A 199 16.32 23.12 13.74
C ARG A 199 17.06 22.00 12.98
N ALA A 200 18.01 22.34 12.11
CA ALA A 200 18.85 21.39 11.39
C ALA A 200 20.00 20.82 12.24
N ARG A 201 20.36 21.46 13.36
CA ARG A 201 21.54 21.14 14.17
C ARG A 201 21.58 19.69 14.64
N PHE A 202 20.48 19.14 15.10
CA PHE A 202 20.45 17.74 15.54
C PHE A 202 20.79 16.78 14.39
N THR A 203 20.16 16.95 13.22
CA THR A 203 20.46 16.16 12.03
C THR A 203 21.92 16.31 11.61
N LYS A 204 22.47 17.53 11.64
CA LYS A 204 23.89 17.81 11.36
C LYS A 204 24.79 16.99 12.27
N LEU A 205 24.59 17.07 13.58
CA LEU A 205 25.40 16.34 14.56
C LEU A 205 25.33 14.81 14.34
N VAL A 206 24.16 14.28 14.01
CA VAL A 206 23.99 12.85 13.68
C VAL A 206 24.79 12.48 12.43
N VAL A 207 24.70 13.25 11.36
CA VAL A 207 25.42 12.98 10.10
C VAL A 207 26.94 13.05 10.33
N GLU A 208 27.43 14.07 11.05
CA GLU A 208 28.85 14.22 11.40
C GLU A 208 29.35 13.06 12.25
N GLU A 209 28.60 12.62 13.28
CA GLU A 209 29.01 11.48 14.13
C GLU A 209 29.00 10.17 13.34
N VAL A 210 27.99 9.95 12.50
CA VAL A 210 27.94 8.77 11.61
C VAL A 210 29.16 8.77 10.69
N ARG A 211 29.49 9.90 10.02
CA ARG A 211 30.68 10.02 9.17
C ARG A 211 31.98 9.71 9.90
N LYS A 212 32.12 10.22 11.11
CA LYS A 212 33.28 9.97 11.97
C LYS A 212 33.44 8.47 12.28
N GLN A 213 32.34 7.76 12.51
CA GLN A 213 32.38 6.34 12.85
C GLN A 213 32.64 5.42 11.63
N VAL A 214 32.07 5.74 10.46
CA VAL A 214 32.16 4.86 9.29
C VAL A 214 33.27 5.23 8.30
N GLY A 215 33.89 6.40 8.48
CA GLY A 215 34.97 6.90 7.63
C GLY A 215 34.49 7.50 6.30
N PRO A 216 35.44 8.03 5.49
CA PRO A 216 35.13 8.89 4.34
C PRO A 216 34.55 8.16 3.12
N MET A 217 34.75 6.84 3.02
CA MET A 217 34.40 6.05 1.82
C MET A 217 33.10 5.28 1.94
N PHE A 218 32.51 5.19 3.13
CA PHE A 218 31.25 4.49 3.35
C PHE A 218 30.07 5.43 3.05
N PRO A 219 29.15 5.08 2.12
CA PRO A 219 28.07 5.97 1.72
C PRO A 219 27.06 6.23 2.84
N ILE A 220 26.72 7.51 3.01
CA ILE A 220 25.68 7.99 3.92
C ILE A 220 24.54 8.57 3.08
N PHE A 221 23.38 7.95 3.15
CA PHE A 221 22.13 8.48 2.64
C PHE A 221 21.39 9.22 3.74
N VAL A 222 20.64 10.26 3.38
CA VAL A 222 19.70 10.92 4.28
C VAL A 222 18.33 10.96 3.62
N ARG A 223 17.34 10.37 4.29
CA ARG A 223 15.95 10.41 3.84
C ARG A 223 15.24 11.60 4.44
N ILE A 224 14.63 12.41 3.57
CA ILE A 224 13.95 13.67 3.93
C ILE A 224 12.50 13.68 3.46
N SER A 225 11.64 14.45 4.14
CA SER A 225 10.38 14.93 3.61
C SER A 225 10.64 16.31 2.97
N ALA A 226 10.86 16.31 1.64
CA ALA A 226 11.28 17.53 0.92
C ALA A 226 10.23 18.64 0.94
N ASP A 227 8.96 18.26 1.05
CA ASP A 227 7.84 19.14 1.31
C ASP A 227 6.91 18.41 2.29
N GLU A 228 6.55 19.07 3.38
CA GLU A 228 5.68 18.47 4.41
C GLU A 228 4.20 18.43 3.98
N LEU A 229 3.83 19.23 2.96
CA LEU A 229 2.50 19.27 2.35
C LEU A 229 1.38 19.40 3.40
N MET A 230 1.60 20.29 4.36
CA MET A 230 0.65 20.62 5.41
C MET A 230 0.83 22.05 5.88
N GLU A 231 -0.23 22.63 6.41
CA GLU A 231 -0.23 24.03 6.90
C GLU A 231 0.83 24.24 7.99
N GLY A 232 1.64 25.25 7.81
CA GLY A 232 2.70 25.63 8.74
C GLY A 232 3.92 24.71 8.73
N GLY A 233 3.94 23.69 7.84
CA GLY A 233 5.08 22.80 7.64
C GLY A 233 6.15 23.41 6.74
N ASN A 234 7.32 22.72 6.66
CA ASN A 234 8.36 23.09 5.72
C ASN A 234 7.90 22.87 4.27
N THR A 235 8.09 23.87 3.44
CA THR A 235 8.00 23.77 1.98
C THR A 235 9.27 23.17 1.40
N LEU A 236 9.27 22.89 0.10
CA LEU A 236 10.47 22.46 -0.62
C LEU A 236 11.61 23.50 -0.46
N GLU A 237 11.31 24.80 -0.51
CA GLU A 237 12.29 25.85 -0.35
C GLU A 237 12.90 25.88 1.06
N ASP A 238 12.05 25.78 2.10
CA ASP A 238 12.51 25.68 3.49
C ASP A 238 13.41 24.45 3.70
N THR A 239 13.03 23.32 3.11
CA THR A 239 13.82 22.08 3.19
C THR A 239 15.17 22.26 2.49
N LEU A 240 15.20 22.89 1.32
CA LEU A 240 16.46 23.19 0.64
C LEU A 240 17.36 24.10 1.48
N GLU A 241 16.83 24.99 2.31
CA GLU A 241 17.63 25.75 3.27
C GLU A 241 18.16 24.85 4.38
N LEU A 242 17.30 24.02 5.01
CA LEU A 242 17.71 23.09 6.07
C LEU A 242 18.85 22.16 5.64
N LEU A 243 18.79 21.61 4.41
CA LEU A 243 19.84 20.75 3.89
C LEU A 243 21.20 21.44 3.80
N SER A 244 21.24 22.77 3.58
CA SER A 244 22.50 23.52 3.47
C SER A 244 23.39 23.39 4.71
N TYR A 245 22.82 23.15 5.88
CA TYR A 245 23.52 23.07 7.14
C TYR A 245 24.21 21.72 7.40
N PHE A 246 23.87 20.64 6.67
CA PHE A 246 24.45 19.31 6.91
C PHE A 246 24.79 18.50 5.65
N GLN A 247 24.56 19.04 4.45
CA GLN A 247 24.76 18.31 3.21
C GLN A 247 26.22 17.89 2.94
N GLU A 248 27.21 18.52 3.55
CA GLU A 248 28.63 18.26 3.26
C GLU A 248 29.03 16.80 3.48
N GLU A 249 28.57 16.18 4.55
CA GLU A 249 28.88 14.79 4.91
C GLU A 249 27.87 13.77 4.35
N VAL A 250 26.85 14.22 3.58
CA VAL A 250 25.85 13.36 2.93
C VAL A 250 26.33 12.99 1.53
N ASP A 251 26.21 11.72 1.15
CA ASP A 251 26.60 11.24 -0.17
C ASP A 251 25.42 11.10 -1.14
N ALA A 252 24.21 10.89 -0.63
CA ALA A 252 22.98 10.84 -1.44
C ALA A 252 21.76 11.24 -0.60
N PHE A 253 20.76 11.83 -1.26
CA PHE A 253 19.46 12.12 -0.62
C PHE A 253 18.38 11.19 -1.11
N ASP A 254 17.63 10.57 -0.17
CA ASP A 254 16.38 9.86 -0.46
C ASP A 254 15.22 10.86 -0.27
N VAL A 255 14.68 11.35 -1.41
CA VAL A 255 13.77 12.50 -1.44
C VAL A 255 12.33 12.03 -1.43
N SER A 256 11.75 12.03 -0.24
CA SER A 256 10.33 11.74 0.02
C SER A 256 9.53 13.04 0.23
N ALA A 257 8.27 12.91 0.66
CA ALA A 257 7.37 14.02 0.98
C ALA A 257 6.37 13.63 2.05
N GLY A 258 5.71 14.63 2.65
CA GLY A 258 4.65 14.44 3.61
C GLY A 258 5.11 14.02 5.00
N LEU A 259 4.21 14.21 5.95
CA LEU A 259 4.32 13.80 7.35
C LEU A 259 3.12 12.96 7.76
N ASN A 260 3.05 12.54 9.01
CA ASN A 260 1.90 11.81 9.56
C ASN A 260 0.56 12.61 9.45
N GLY A 261 0.62 13.93 9.39
CA GLY A 261 -0.53 14.80 9.16
C GLY A 261 -0.96 14.92 7.70
N SER A 262 -0.11 14.51 6.77
CA SER A 262 -0.31 14.49 5.32
C SER A 262 0.05 13.13 4.73
N LEU A 263 -0.46 12.06 5.37
CA LEU A 263 -0.09 10.67 5.13
C LEU A 263 -0.33 10.20 3.69
N GLN A 264 -1.33 10.77 3.00
CA GLN A 264 -1.63 10.49 1.59
C GLN A 264 -0.49 10.88 0.64
N PHE A 265 0.40 11.77 1.05
CA PHE A 265 1.60 12.17 0.31
C PHE A 265 2.85 11.43 0.77
N GLN A 266 2.87 10.98 2.03
CA GLN A 266 3.97 10.16 2.56
C GLN A 266 3.97 8.75 1.96
N ILE A 267 2.81 8.11 1.86
CA ILE A 267 2.60 6.74 1.38
C ILE A 267 1.80 6.71 0.07
N ASP A 268 1.79 7.75 -0.68
CA ASP A 268 1.14 7.93 -1.98
C ASP A 268 -0.26 7.29 -2.10
N ALA A 269 -1.29 8.11 -2.02
CA ALA A 269 -2.64 7.70 -2.33
C ALA A 269 -2.78 7.27 -3.80
N ASN A 270 -3.83 6.53 -4.11
CA ASN A 270 -4.06 5.95 -5.44
C ASN A 270 -4.27 6.99 -6.55
N TYR A 271 -4.79 8.17 -6.25
CA TYR A 271 -5.04 9.25 -7.21
C TYR A 271 -3.76 10.01 -7.62
N LEU A 272 -2.67 9.90 -6.86
CA LEU A 272 -1.40 10.55 -7.20
C LEU A 272 -0.73 9.87 -8.38
N LYS A 273 -0.27 10.64 -9.36
CA LYS A 273 0.37 10.13 -10.58
C LYS A 273 1.66 9.38 -10.28
N ASP A 274 2.03 8.44 -11.14
CA ASP A 274 3.33 7.76 -11.07
C ASP A 274 4.46 8.78 -11.21
N GLY A 275 5.39 8.80 -10.24
CA GLY A 275 6.54 9.71 -10.24
C GLY A 275 6.21 11.18 -9.92
N TRP A 276 5.05 11.47 -9.35
CA TRP A 276 4.53 12.82 -9.12
C TRP A 276 5.48 13.77 -8.37
N ARG A 277 6.36 13.23 -7.53
CA ARG A 277 7.29 14.04 -6.72
C ARG A 277 8.71 14.13 -7.29
N SER A 278 8.98 13.66 -8.53
CA SER A 278 10.34 13.68 -9.10
C SER A 278 10.96 15.08 -9.18
N TYR A 279 10.14 16.13 -9.30
CA TYR A 279 10.59 17.51 -9.28
C TYR A 279 11.26 17.94 -7.96
N MET A 280 10.86 17.33 -6.82
CA MET A 280 11.50 17.59 -5.53
C MET A 280 12.92 17.02 -5.50
N ALA A 281 13.11 15.79 -6.00
CA ALA A 281 14.43 15.18 -6.12
C ALA A 281 15.31 16.00 -7.08
N LYS A 282 14.75 16.47 -8.19
CA LYS A 282 15.43 17.36 -9.13
C LYS A 282 15.96 18.64 -8.45
N ALA A 283 15.12 19.31 -7.67
CA ALA A 283 15.50 20.53 -6.96
C ALA A 283 16.66 20.30 -5.98
N VAL A 284 16.64 19.21 -5.22
CA VAL A 284 17.73 18.83 -4.30
C VAL A 284 19.01 18.51 -5.09
N ARG A 285 18.89 17.72 -6.16
CA ARG A 285 19.98 17.29 -7.02
C ARG A 285 20.69 18.48 -7.68
N GLU A 286 19.94 19.40 -8.25
CA GLU A 286 20.47 20.59 -8.92
C GLU A 286 21.16 21.53 -7.93
N LYS A 287 20.59 21.71 -6.73
CA LYS A 287 21.15 22.63 -5.73
C LYS A 287 22.46 22.12 -5.13
N TYR A 288 22.54 20.81 -4.83
CA TYR A 288 23.67 20.25 -4.07
C TYR A 288 24.60 19.36 -4.91
N ASN A 289 24.25 19.10 -6.16
CA ASN A 289 25.03 18.25 -7.07
C ASN A 289 25.35 16.88 -6.45
N LYS A 290 24.37 16.25 -5.78
CA LYS A 290 24.48 14.93 -5.14
C LYS A 290 23.48 13.97 -5.74
N PRO A 291 23.80 12.65 -5.77
CA PRO A 291 22.83 11.64 -6.17
C PRO A 291 21.54 11.73 -5.36
N CYS A 292 20.40 11.67 -6.05
CA CYS A 292 19.08 11.69 -5.43
C CYS A 292 18.24 10.49 -5.81
N VAL A 293 17.55 9.94 -4.82
CA VAL A 293 16.49 8.94 -5.00
C VAL A 293 15.16 9.66 -5.13
N THR A 294 14.35 9.29 -6.09
CA THR A 294 12.93 9.67 -6.15
C THR A 294 12.02 8.44 -6.10
N MET A 295 10.83 8.61 -5.57
CA MET A 295 9.78 7.59 -5.52
C MET A 295 8.42 8.25 -5.75
N GLY A 296 7.35 7.49 -5.62
CA GLY A 296 5.98 7.99 -5.72
C GLY A 296 5.18 7.19 -6.73
N ASN A 297 4.51 6.13 -6.28
CA ASN A 297 3.67 5.27 -7.12
C ASN A 297 4.36 4.72 -8.40
N ILE A 298 5.68 4.78 -8.51
CA ILE A 298 6.41 4.30 -9.70
C ILE A 298 6.28 2.78 -9.77
N ARG A 299 5.74 2.28 -10.89
CA ARG A 299 5.44 0.86 -11.14
C ARG A 299 5.53 0.50 -12.62
N ASP A 300 5.54 1.50 -13.49
CA ASP A 300 5.72 1.35 -14.93
C ASP A 300 7.20 1.65 -15.29
N PRO A 301 7.90 0.76 -16.00
CA PRO A 301 9.29 0.98 -16.36
C PRO A 301 9.52 2.18 -17.26
N ARG A 302 8.51 2.59 -18.07
CA ARG A 302 8.60 3.80 -18.90
C ARG A 302 8.73 5.04 -18.01
N VAL A 303 7.92 5.15 -16.96
CA VAL A 303 7.98 6.28 -16.03
C VAL A 303 9.33 6.33 -15.30
N ALA A 304 9.83 5.17 -14.88
CA ALA A 304 11.14 5.07 -14.21
C ALA A 304 12.29 5.51 -15.14
N ASP A 305 12.31 5.02 -16.38
CA ASP A 305 13.35 5.35 -17.35
C ASP A 305 13.29 6.82 -17.78
N ASP A 306 12.09 7.38 -17.97
CA ASP A 306 11.86 8.79 -18.32
C ASP A 306 12.36 9.75 -17.25
N ILE A 307 12.12 9.44 -15.96
CA ILE A 307 12.63 10.25 -14.83
C ILE A 307 14.16 10.29 -14.85
N LEU A 308 14.80 9.13 -15.04
CA LEU A 308 16.26 9.05 -15.14
C LEU A 308 16.79 9.78 -16.38
N ALA A 309 16.13 9.63 -17.53
CA ALA A 309 16.50 10.28 -18.79
C ALA A 309 16.45 11.81 -18.70
N ARG A 310 15.44 12.36 -18.00
CA ARG A 310 15.33 13.81 -17.76
C ARG A 310 16.32 14.34 -16.72
N GLY A 311 16.98 13.44 -15.99
CA GLY A 311 17.87 13.82 -14.89
C GLY A 311 17.14 14.38 -13.65
N ASP A 312 15.87 14.03 -13.47
CA ASP A 312 15.12 14.43 -12.27
C ASP A 312 15.65 13.73 -11.02
N ALA A 313 16.21 12.52 -11.18
CA ALA A 313 16.84 11.75 -10.11
C ALA A 313 17.92 10.82 -10.70
N ASP A 314 18.75 10.24 -9.83
CA ASP A 314 19.80 9.28 -10.18
C ASP A 314 19.39 7.83 -9.86
N ILE A 315 18.46 7.66 -8.94
CA ILE A 315 17.97 6.38 -8.44
C ILE A 315 16.43 6.42 -8.35
N ILE A 316 15.79 5.34 -8.78
CA ILE A 316 14.35 5.13 -8.65
C ILE A 316 14.09 4.29 -7.40
N GLY A 317 13.44 4.90 -6.43
CA GLY A 317 12.97 4.23 -5.23
C GLY A 317 11.64 3.52 -5.48
N MET A 318 11.59 2.23 -5.26
CA MET A 318 10.38 1.41 -5.37
C MET A 318 10.07 0.72 -4.06
N GLY A 319 8.91 1.00 -3.48
CA GLY A 319 8.42 0.32 -2.29
C GLY A 319 7.36 -0.73 -2.64
N ARG A 320 6.11 -0.30 -2.66
CA ARG A 320 4.94 -1.17 -2.89
C ARG A 320 4.98 -1.91 -4.23
N GLY A 321 5.63 -1.33 -5.25
CA GLY A 321 5.85 -2.02 -6.53
C GLY A 321 6.61 -3.33 -6.35
N LEU A 322 7.63 -3.36 -5.49
CA LEU A 322 8.42 -4.55 -5.17
C LEU A 322 7.77 -5.48 -4.12
N ILE A 323 6.77 -4.99 -3.37
CA ILE A 323 5.88 -5.87 -2.59
C ILE A 323 4.95 -6.63 -3.54
N ALA A 324 4.37 -5.93 -4.51
CA ALA A 324 3.47 -6.51 -5.49
C ALA A 324 4.18 -7.49 -6.42
N ASP A 325 5.37 -7.14 -6.90
CA ASP A 325 6.19 -7.98 -7.79
C ASP A 325 7.67 -7.92 -7.42
N PRO A 326 8.20 -8.89 -6.67
CA PRO A 326 9.60 -8.93 -6.30
C PRO A 326 10.56 -9.12 -7.49
N HIS A 327 10.08 -9.63 -8.63
CA HIS A 327 10.84 -9.85 -9.85
C HIS A 327 10.69 -8.76 -10.91
N TRP A 328 10.14 -7.60 -10.54
CA TRP A 328 9.92 -6.46 -11.44
C TRP A 328 11.18 -6.13 -12.27
N VAL A 329 12.32 -5.97 -11.63
CA VAL A 329 13.58 -5.59 -12.30
C VAL A 329 14.02 -6.65 -13.31
N LYS A 330 13.95 -7.92 -12.93
CA LYS A 330 14.30 -9.05 -13.82
C LYS A 330 13.38 -9.11 -15.04
N LYS A 331 12.07 -8.92 -14.84
CA LYS A 331 11.09 -8.90 -15.93
C LYS A 331 11.39 -7.78 -16.92
N VAL A 332 11.66 -6.56 -16.42
CA VAL A 332 12.07 -5.43 -17.27
C VAL A 332 13.38 -5.69 -18.00
N ALA A 333 14.39 -6.25 -17.32
CA ALA A 333 15.68 -6.56 -17.92
C ALA A 333 15.60 -7.59 -19.06
N THR A 334 14.60 -8.47 -19.02
CA THR A 334 14.43 -9.58 -19.98
C THR A 334 13.34 -9.33 -21.03
N GLY A 335 12.68 -8.14 -21.01
CA GLY A 335 11.63 -7.79 -21.98
C GLY A 335 10.31 -8.52 -21.73
N HIS A 336 9.96 -8.71 -20.45
CA HIS A 336 8.72 -9.35 -20.01
C HIS A 336 7.88 -8.38 -19.14
N GLU A 337 7.77 -7.14 -19.55
CA GLU A 337 7.05 -6.08 -18.81
C GLU A 337 5.57 -6.39 -18.63
N ASP A 338 4.97 -7.10 -19.60
CA ASP A 338 3.57 -7.52 -19.54
C ASP A 338 3.30 -8.53 -18.42
N ASP A 339 4.35 -9.20 -17.92
CA ASP A 339 4.27 -10.13 -16.79
C ASP A 339 4.33 -9.44 -15.41
N ILE A 340 4.51 -8.13 -15.38
CA ILE A 340 4.60 -7.38 -14.12
C ILE A 340 3.23 -7.33 -13.44
N ARG A 341 3.20 -7.81 -12.20
CA ARG A 341 2.06 -7.63 -11.30
C ARG A 341 2.14 -6.25 -10.65
N LYS A 342 1.52 -5.25 -11.28
CA LYS A 342 1.61 -3.85 -10.86
C LYS A 342 0.90 -3.62 -9.53
N CYS A 343 1.51 -2.82 -8.66
CA CYS A 343 0.85 -2.32 -7.46
C CYS A 343 -0.35 -1.44 -7.83
N ILE A 344 -1.50 -1.68 -7.25
CA ILE A 344 -2.73 -0.89 -7.47
C ILE A 344 -2.90 0.27 -6.48
N SER A 345 -1.90 0.53 -5.66
CA SER A 345 -1.88 1.61 -4.64
C SER A 345 -3.06 1.62 -3.67
N CYS A 346 -3.59 0.43 -3.35
CA CYS A 346 -4.75 0.26 -2.46
C CYS A 346 -4.44 0.48 -0.98
N ASN A 347 -3.18 0.44 -0.58
CA ASN A 347 -2.69 0.59 0.80
C ASN A 347 -3.24 -0.38 1.86
N ILE A 348 -4.08 -1.36 1.48
CA ILE A 348 -4.82 -2.23 2.41
C ILE A 348 -3.90 -3.22 3.13
N GLY A 349 -3.20 -4.07 2.38
CA GLY A 349 -2.39 -5.15 2.98
C GLY A 349 -1.02 -4.69 3.50
N CYS A 350 -0.49 -3.59 3.00
CA CYS A 350 0.79 -3.02 3.42
C CYS A 350 0.59 -1.96 4.53
N ALA A 351 0.32 -0.71 4.18
CA ALA A 351 0.14 0.37 5.14
C ALA A 351 -1.03 0.12 6.12
N GLY A 352 -2.16 -0.38 5.63
CA GLY A 352 -3.32 -0.69 6.45
C GLY A 352 -3.02 -1.74 7.52
N ASN A 353 -2.34 -2.83 7.16
CA ASN A 353 -1.93 -3.84 8.14
C ASN A 353 -0.93 -3.28 9.14
N ARG A 354 0.15 -2.64 8.67
CA ARG A 354 1.21 -2.19 9.55
C ARG A 354 0.78 -1.01 10.44
N ILE A 355 0.27 0.06 9.84
CA ILE A 355 -0.06 1.30 10.54
C ILE A 355 -1.44 1.22 11.20
N GLY A 356 -2.43 0.70 10.46
CA GLY A 356 -3.81 0.68 10.93
C GLY A 356 -4.07 -0.32 12.05
N VAL A 357 -3.50 -1.53 11.95
CA VAL A 357 -3.82 -2.63 12.89
C VAL A 357 -2.61 -3.36 13.47
N ASN A 358 -1.39 -2.85 13.25
CA ASN A 358 -0.14 -3.40 13.76
C ASN A 358 0.07 -4.89 13.44
N ARG A 359 -0.24 -5.28 12.20
CA ARG A 359 -0.04 -6.65 11.69
C ARG A 359 1.12 -6.71 10.70
N PRO A 360 1.70 -7.88 10.46
CA PRO A 360 2.63 -8.09 9.35
C PRO A 360 2.02 -7.67 8.02
N ILE A 361 2.86 -7.12 7.13
CA ILE A 361 2.38 -6.71 5.81
C ILE A 361 1.94 -7.90 4.97
N ARG A 362 0.96 -7.65 4.12
CA ARG A 362 0.50 -8.49 3.02
C ARG A 362 0.31 -7.63 1.78
N CYS A 363 -0.11 -8.23 0.68
CA CYS A 363 -0.43 -7.48 -0.53
C CYS A 363 -1.73 -7.98 -1.15
N THR A 364 -2.55 -7.05 -1.60
CA THR A 364 -3.83 -7.34 -2.26
C THR A 364 -3.64 -8.14 -3.54
N VAL A 365 -2.61 -7.82 -4.31
CA VAL A 365 -2.36 -8.44 -5.61
C VAL A 365 -1.33 -9.57 -5.56
N ASN A 366 -0.59 -9.71 -4.45
CA ASN A 366 0.44 -10.73 -4.27
C ASN A 366 0.17 -11.59 -3.04
N PRO A 367 -0.46 -12.75 -3.17
CA PRO A 367 -0.74 -13.64 -2.04
C PRO A 367 0.51 -14.30 -1.45
N THR A 368 1.65 -14.27 -2.16
CA THR A 368 2.90 -14.93 -1.74
C THR A 368 3.91 -13.99 -1.08
N VAL A 369 3.52 -12.79 -0.66
CA VAL A 369 4.46 -11.77 -0.16
C VAL A 369 5.27 -12.22 1.06
N ASN A 370 4.71 -13.07 1.91
CA ASN A 370 5.33 -13.56 3.15
C ASN A 370 5.95 -14.95 3.00
N SER A 371 5.54 -15.71 1.98
CA SER A 371 5.95 -17.10 1.80
C SER A 371 5.44 -17.64 0.47
N GLY A 372 5.88 -18.84 0.11
CA GLY A 372 5.31 -19.54 -1.04
C GLY A 372 5.75 -19.04 -2.40
N PHE A 373 6.85 -18.31 -2.50
CA PHE A 373 7.42 -17.84 -3.78
C PHE A 373 7.65 -18.97 -4.78
N ASP A 374 8.01 -20.14 -4.28
CA ASP A 374 8.39 -21.30 -5.09
C ASP A 374 7.23 -22.30 -5.31
N TYR A 375 5.98 -21.95 -4.97
CA TYR A 375 4.85 -22.88 -5.09
C TYR A 375 4.70 -23.48 -6.48
N LYS A 376 5.05 -22.76 -7.54
CA LYS A 376 5.01 -23.23 -8.93
C LYS A 376 5.94 -24.42 -9.22
N LYS A 377 6.92 -24.67 -8.36
CA LYS A 377 7.79 -25.85 -8.43
C LYS A 377 7.08 -27.11 -7.95
N LYS A 378 6.06 -26.96 -7.09
CA LYS A 378 5.21 -28.08 -6.68
C LYS A 378 4.31 -28.48 -7.85
N LYS A 379 4.13 -29.77 -8.05
CA LYS A 379 3.22 -30.29 -9.08
C LYS A 379 2.34 -31.38 -8.48
N VAL A 380 1.09 -31.41 -8.94
CA VAL A 380 0.18 -32.48 -8.54
C VAL A 380 0.76 -33.84 -8.92
N ASN A 381 0.62 -34.81 -8.01
CA ASN A 381 1.16 -36.17 -8.14
C ASN A 381 0.18 -37.13 -8.84
N LYS A 382 -1.09 -36.72 -9.02
CA LYS A 382 -2.16 -37.46 -9.70
C LYS A 382 -3.09 -36.48 -10.44
N PRO A 383 -3.82 -36.94 -11.48
CA PRO A 383 -4.76 -36.08 -12.21
C PRO A 383 -5.77 -35.44 -11.27
N CYS A 384 -6.01 -34.13 -11.43
CA CYS A 384 -6.97 -33.36 -10.65
C CYS A 384 -7.71 -32.37 -11.57
N ASN A 385 -9.03 -32.49 -11.61
CA ASN A 385 -9.93 -31.56 -12.30
C ASN A 385 -10.48 -30.54 -11.32
N VAL A 386 -10.25 -29.26 -11.59
CA VAL A 386 -10.76 -28.15 -10.78
C VAL A 386 -11.77 -27.36 -11.61
N VAL A 387 -12.98 -27.19 -11.10
CA VAL A 387 -14.01 -26.36 -11.72
C VAL A 387 -14.18 -25.08 -10.89
N VAL A 388 -13.99 -23.91 -11.51
CA VAL A 388 -14.12 -22.60 -10.89
C VAL A 388 -15.34 -21.87 -11.46
N ILE A 389 -16.22 -21.40 -10.59
CA ILE A 389 -17.45 -20.70 -10.94
C ILE A 389 -17.32 -19.22 -10.57
N GLY A 390 -17.27 -18.34 -11.56
CA GLY A 390 -17.06 -16.92 -11.42
C GLY A 390 -15.63 -16.48 -11.77
N GLY A 391 -15.50 -15.65 -12.78
CA GLY A 391 -14.24 -15.13 -13.31
C GLY A 391 -13.79 -13.79 -12.71
N GLY A 392 -14.18 -13.50 -11.45
CA GLY A 392 -13.67 -12.38 -10.69
C GLY A 392 -12.23 -12.59 -10.22
N THR A 393 -11.67 -11.63 -9.47
CA THR A 393 -10.27 -11.70 -9.02
C THR A 393 -9.96 -12.92 -8.17
N ALA A 394 -10.88 -13.34 -7.30
CA ALA A 394 -10.72 -14.53 -6.47
C ALA A 394 -10.73 -15.83 -7.29
N GLY A 395 -11.69 -15.97 -8.22
CA GLY A 395 -11.80 -17.14 -9.09
C GLY A 395 -10.64 -17.26 -10.06
N LEU A 396 -10.20 -16.14 -10.66
CA LEU A 396 -9.02 -16.11 -11.52
C LEU A 396 -7.74 -16.49 -10.76
N GLU A 397 -7.56 -16.02 -9.53
CA GLU A 397 -6.41 -16.42 -8.70
C GLU A 397 -6.44 -17.93 -8.41
N ALA A 398 -7.60 -18.47 -8.01
CA ALA A 398 -7.75 -19.90 -7.76
C ALA A 398 -7.47 -20.73 -9.02
N ALA A 399 -8.06 -20.33 -10.16
CA ALA A 399 -7.90 -21.05 -11.42
C ALA A 399 -6.45 -21.06 -11.92
N CYS A 400 -5.79 -19.89 -11.90
CA CYS A 400 -4.38 -19.78 -12.29
C CYS A 400 -3.48 -20.60 -11.37
N THR A 401 -3.69 -20.51 -10.05
CA THR A 401 -2.86 -21.23 -9.06
C THR A 401 -3.00 -22.73 -9.20
N ALA A 402 -4.22 -23.26 -9.37
CA ALA A 402 -4.46 -24.67 -9.60
C ALA A 402 -3.82 -25.17 -10.90
N ALA A 403 -3.99 -24.42 -11.99
CA ALA A 403 -3.38 -24.77 -13.27
C ALA A 403 -1.84 -24.72 -13.25
N GLU A 404 -1.26 -23.75 -12.57
CA GLU A 404 0.21 -23.62 -12.44
C GLU A 404 0.87 -24.79 -11.70
N VAL A 405 0.14 -25.45 -10.79
CA VAL A 405 0.64 -26.67 -10.13
C VAL A 405 0.23 -27.96 -10.88
N GLY A 406 -0.44 -27.84 -12.03
CA GLY A 406 -0.67 -28.94 -12.96
C GLY A 406 -2.09 -29.52 -12.96
N CYS A 407 -3.05 -28.92 -12.26
CA CYS A 407 -4.47 -29.33 -12.36
C CYS A 407 -5.04 -29.00 -13.75
N THR A 408 -5.94 -29.83 -14.27
CA THR A 408 -6.80 -29.45 -15.39
C THR A 408 -7.90 -28.56 -14.83
N THR A 409 -7.96 -27.31 -15.26
CA THR A 409 -8.81 -26.30 -14.63
C THR A 409 -9.82 -25.74 -15.64
N PHE A 410 -11.07 -25.61 -15.21
CA PHE A 410 -12.19 -25.10 -16.00
C PHE A 410 -12.80 -23.91 -15.27
N LEU A 411 -12.80 -22.73 -15.90
CA LEU A 411 -13.35 -21.50 -15.33
C LEU A 411 -14.58 -21.07 -16.13
N PHE A 412 -15.71 -20.89 -15.45
CA PHE A 412 -16.95 -20.36 -16.03
C PHE A 412 -17.20 -18.92 -15.57
N GLU A 413 -17.52 -18.06 -16.52
CA GLU A 413 -17.94 -16.67 -16.25
C GLU A 413 -19.19 -16.37 -17.09
N LYS A 414 -20.27 -15.94 -16.42
CA LYS A 414 -21.54 -15.63 -17.08
C LYS A 414 -21.50 -14.40 -17.99
N ASN A 415 -20.63 -13.44 -17.65
CA ASN A 415 -20.42 -12.26 -18.47
C ASN A 415 -19.45 -12.56 -19.62
N ASP A 416 -19.40 -11.67 -20.60
CA ASP A 416 -18.48 -11.74 -21.75
C ASP A 416 -17.04 -11.35 -21.42
N HIS A 417 -16.80 -10.84 -20.22
CA HIS A 417 -15.51 -10.37 -19.74
C HIS A 417 -15.15 -10.93 -18.36
N LEU A 418 -13.85 -10.97 -18.08
CA LEU A 418 -13.28 -11.44 -16.82
C LEU A 418 -12.90 -10.27 -15.92
N GLY A 419 -12.72 -10.54 -14.61
CA GLY A 419 -12.23 -9.59 -13.61
C GLY A 419 -13.29 -9.09 -12.64
N GLY A 420 -14.56 -9.36 -12.91
CA GLY A 420 -15.68 -9.09 -12.01
C GLY A 420 -15.80 -7.62 -11.59
N LEU A 421 -16.23 -7.37 -10.35
CA LEU A 421 -16.42 -6.00 -9.82
C LEU A 421 -15.17 -5.13 -9.87
N ALA A 422 -13.97 -5.68 -9.85
CA ALA A 422 -12.75 -4.90 -9.95
C ALA A 422 -12.65 -4.17 -11.30
N VAL A 423 -13.12 -4.79 -12.39
CA VAL A 423 -13.21 -4.16 -13.71
C VAL A 423 -14.26 -3.06 -13.70
N GLU A 424 -15.42 -3.31 -13.12
CA GLU A 424 -16.50 -2.32 -13.05
C GLU A 424 -16.08 -1.07 -12.26
N ILE A 425 -15.54 -1.25 -11.05
CA ILE A 425 -15.07 -0.14 -10.20
C ILE A 425 -13.96 0.66 -10.89
N SER A 426 -13.10 0.00 -11.69
CA SER A 426 -12.01 0.66 -12.40
C SER A 426 -12.47 1.66 -13.48
N LYS A 427 -13.75 1.67 -13.84
CA LYS A 427 -14.35 2.66 -14.75
C LYS A 427 -14.45 4.05 -14.10
N ILE A 428 -14.51 4.11 -12.75
CA ILE A 428 -14.44 5.37 -12.01
C ILE A 428 -13.05 5.98 -12.24
N PRO A 429 -12.92 7.25 -12.68
CA PRO A 429 -11.64 7.85 -13.12
C PRO A 429 -10.49 7.70 -12.12
N ASP A 430 -10.73 7.93 -10.83
CA ASP A 430 -9.70 7.83 -9.80
C ASP A 430 -9.41 6.40 -9.34
N LYS A 431 -10.18 5.41 -9.82
CA LYS A 431 -9.99 3.99 -9.52
C LYS A 431 -9.38 3.19 -10.68
N LYS A 432 -9.02 3.84 -11.79
CA LYS A 432 -8.52 3.15 -13.00
C LYS A 432 -7.29 2.27 -12.78
N ARG A 433 -6.44 2.54 -11.75
CA ARG A 433 -5.32 1.67 -11.38
C ARG A 433 -5.75 0.27 -10.98
N LEU A 434 -6.97 0.11 -10.49
CA LEU A 434 -7.53 -1.18 -10.11
C LEU A 434 -7.59 -2.14 -11.31
N ARG A 435 -7.74 -1.62 -12.53
CA ARG A 435 -7.79 -2.40 -13.76
C ARG A 435 -6.53 -3.22 -14.01
N ASP A 436 -5.36 -2.76 -13.58
CA ASP A 436 -4.10 -3.45 -13.80
C ASP A 436 -4.08 -4.87 -13.19
N PHE A 437 -4.83 -5.10 -12.12
CA PHE A 437 -4.82 -6.42 -11.47
C PHE A 437 -5.67 -7.47 -12.20
N PRO A 438 -6.95 -7.24 -12.53
CA PRO A 438 -7.69 -8.16 -13.41
C PRO A 438 -6.97 -8.41 -14.74
N ASP A 439 -6.41 -7.37 -15.38
CA ASP A 439 -5.69 -7.52 -16.64
C ASP A 439 -4.45 -8.41 -16.48
N TYR A 440 -3.70 -8.26 -15.38
CA TYR A 440 -2.59 -9.16 -15.04
C TYR A 440 -3.07 -10.62 -14.85
N LEU A 441 -4.19 -10.85 -14.15
CA LEU A 441 -4.73 -12.20 -13.94
C LEU A 441 -5.17 -12.85 -15.27
N VAL A 442 -5.81 -12.09 -16.14
CA VAL A 442 -6.21 -12.55 -17.48
C VAL A 442 -4.97 -12.87 -18.33
N HIS A 443 -3.95 -12.00 -18.29
CA HIS A 443 -2.68 -12.26 -18.97
C HIS A 443 -1.98 -13.52 -18.41
N ARG A 444 -1.94 -13.70 -17.10
CA ARG A 444 -1.40 -14.91 -16.45
C ARG A 444 -2.15 -16.14 -16.89
N ALA A 445 -3.50 -16.10 -16.92
CA ALA A 445 -4.34 -17.19 -17.35
C ALA A 445 -4.10 -17.58 -18.82
N SER A 446 -3.89 -16.61 -19.72
CA SER A 446 -3.68 -16.86 -21.15
C SER A 446 -2.41 -17.66 -21.46
N LYS A 447 -1.48 -17.78 -20.53
CA LYS A 447 -0.24 -18.56 -20.65
C LYS A 447 -0.37 -20.03 -20.23
N LEU A 448 -1.51 -20.41 -19.65
CA LEU A 448 -1.74 -21.73 -19.08
C LEU A 448 -2.54 -22.60 -20.06
N THR A 449 -1.89 -23.62 -20.61
CA THR A 449 -2.50 -24.51 -21.62
C THR A 449 -3.49 -25.52 -21.02
N ASN A 450 -3.47 -25.70 -19.71
CA ASN A 450 -4.34 -26.58 -18.93
C ASN A 450 -5.45 -25.81 -18.17
N LEU A 451 -5.67 -24.52 -18.49
CA LEU A 451 -6.75 -23.71 -18.01
C LEU A 451 -7.71 -23.37 -19.16
N PHE A 452 -8.94 -23.86 -19.06
CA PHE A 452 -10.01 -23.66 -20.03
C PHE A 452 -11.01 -22.65 -19.51
N ILE A 453 -11.23 -21.56 -20.25
CA ILE A 453 -12.07 -20.43 -19.83
C ILE A 453 -13.30 -20.33 -20.73
N PHE A 454 -14.48 -20.33 -20.11
CA PHE A 454 -15.79 -20.21 -20.76
C PHE A 454 -16.46 -18.90 -20.33
N LYS A 455 -16.33 -17.87 -21.19
CA LYS A 455 -16.97 -16.54 -21.01
C LYS A 455 -18.36 -16.55 -21.66
N GLY A 456 -19.28 -15.74 -21.10
CA GLY A 456 -20.67 -15.70 -21.56
C GLY A 456 -21.42 -16.99 -21.28
N GLN A 457 -20.90 -17.83 -20.37
CA GLN A 457 -21.47 -19.14 -20.07
C GLN A 457 -21.66 -19.32 -18.57
N GLU A 458 -22.91 -19.46 -18.17
CA GLU A 458 -23.27 -19.80 -16.79
C GLU A 458 -22.91 -21.27 -16.50
N ALA A 459 -22.33 -21.49 -15.32
CA ALA A 459 -22.01 -22.82 -14.82
C ALA A 459 -23.31 -23.50 -14.35
N THR A 460 -23.81 -24.44 -15.13
CA THR A 460 -24.98 -25.26 -14.76
C THR A 460 -24.54 -26.61 -14.16
N LEU A 461 -25.34 -27.18 -13.28
CA LEU A 461 -25.01 -28.45 -12.65
C LEU A 461 -24.70 -29.59 -13.66
N PRO A 462 -25.42 -29.76 -14.81
CA PRO A 462 -25.08 -30.76 -15.82
C PRO A 462 -23.69 -30.55 -16.42
N LEU A 463 -23.29 -29.29 -16.70
CA LEU A 463 -21.96 -28.96 -17.22
C LEU A 463 -20.87 -29.29 -16.20
N ILE A 464 -21.09 -28.92 -14.93
CA ILE A 464 -20.16 -29.20 -13.85
C ILE A 464 -19.93 -30.72 -13.71
N LYS A 465 -21.00 -31.48 -13.68
CA LYS A 465 -20.94 -32.97 -13.57
C LYS A 465 -20.21 -33.61 -14.75
N ALA A 466 -20.37 -33.08 -15.96
CA ALA A 466 -19.74 -33.61 -17.17
C ALA A 466 -18.20 -33.44 -17.16
N LEU A 467 -17.66 -32.54 -16.34
CA LEU A 467 -16.22 -32.30 -16.20
C LEU A 467 -15.56 -33.19 -15.15
N HIS A 468 -16.31 -34.04 -14.46
CA HIS A 468 -15.82 -34.94 -13.41
C HIS A 468 -14.89 -34.23 -12.43
N PRO A 469 -15.34 -33.17 -11.71
CA PRO A 469 -14.51 -32.39 -10.84
C PRO A 469 -14.01 -33.20 -9.63
N ASN A 470 -12.78 -32.92 -9.21
CA ASN A 470 -12.27 -33.32 -7.89
C ASN A 470 -12.46 -32.18 -6.88
N ILE A 471 -12.38 -30.94 -7.36
CA ILE A 471 -12.57 -29.73 -6.55
C ILE A 471 -13.47 -28.76 -7.32
N ILE A 472 -14.46 -28.19 -6.62
CA ILE A 472 -15.32 -27.13 -7.14
C ILE A 472 -15.07 -25.87 -6.30
N VAL A 473 -14.77 -24.76 -6.96
CA VAL A 473 -14.54 -23.45 -6.34
C VAL A 473 -15.68 -22.52 -6.74
N ASN A 474 -16.52 -22.13 -5.77
CA ASN A 474 -17.52 -21.10 -5.98
C ASN A 474 -16.95 -19.72 -5.63
N SER A 475 -16.98 -18.78 -6.57
CA SER A 475 -16.46 -17.42 -6.45
C SER A 475 -17.38 -16.40 -7.17
N THR A 476 -18.68 -16.56 -7.02
CA THR A 476 -19.73 -15.83 -7.75
C THR A 476 -19.96 -14.39 -7.25
N GLY A 477 -19.17 -13.94 -6.26
CA GLY A 477 -19.08 -12.54 -5.88
C GLY A 477 -20.23 -12.01 -5.02
N SER A 478 -20.56 -10.74 -5.21
CA SER A 478 -21.57 -10.01 -4.43
C SER A 478 -22.36 -9.03 -5.29
N ASN A 479 -23.52 -8.63 -4.77
CA ASN A 479 -24.38 -7.59 -5.35
C ASN A 479 -24.61 -6.46 -4.33
N PRO A 480 -25.04 -5.26 -4.75
CA PRO A 480 -25.42 -4.20 -3.81
C PRO A 480 -26.43 -4.66 -2.77
N LEU A 481 -26.19 -4.28 -1.52
CA LEU A 481 -27.14 -4.56 -0.43
C LEU A 481 -28.31 -3.55 -0.51
N LEU A 482 -29.49 -4.06 -0.79
CA LEU A 482 -30.72 -3.29 -0.91
C LEU A 482 -31.73 -3.79 0.15
N PRO A 483 -31.72 -3.24 1.37
CA PRO A 483 -32.64 -3.63 2.43
C PRO A 483 -34.08 -3.16 2.11
N PRO A 484 -35.12 -3.69 2.82
CA PRO A 484 -36.52 -3.32 2.57
C PRO A 484 -36.88 -1.94 3.16
N ILE A 485 -36.18 -0.90 2.70
CA ILE A 485 -36.50 0.49 3.04
C ILE A 485 -37.64 0.99 2.15
N LYS A 486 -38.59 1.70 2.71
CA LYS A 486 -39.75 2.24 2.00
C LYS A 486 -39.30 3.04 0.76
N GLY A 487 -39.87 2.72 -0.39
CA GLY A 487 -39.60 3.36 -1.69
C GLY A 487 -38.25 3.00 -2.34
N LEU A 488 -37.33 2.28 -1.65
CA LEU A 488 -36.00 1.97 -2.22
C LEU A 488 -36.12 1.17 -3.52
N HIS A 489 -36.85 0.06 -3.50
CA HIS A 489 -37.00 -0.83 -4.66
C HIS A 489 -37.84 -0.21 -5.80
N ASP A 490 -38.62 0.82 -5.49
CA ASP A 490 -39.43 1.55 -6.49
C ASP A 490 -38.61 2.52 -7.32
N HIS A 491 -37.50 3.03 -6.74
CA HIS A 491 -36.71 4.11 -7.34
C HIS A 491 -35.29 3.70 -7.75
N ILE A 492 -34.63 2.76 -7.04
CA ILE A 492 -33.22 2.47 -7.27
C ILE A 492 -32.96 1.83 -8.63
N ASP A 493 -32.00 2.39 -9.39
CA ASP A 493 -31.54 1.89 -10.70
C ASP A 493 -32.68 1.73 -11.74
N LYS A 494 -33.77 2.46 -11.60
CA LYS A 494 -34.87 2.48 -12.59
C LYS A 494 -34.58 3.47 -13.70
N GLU A 495 -35.11 3.19 -14.89
CA GLU A 495 -34.99 4.09 -16.02
C GLU A 495 -35.57 5.48 -15.69
N GLY A 496 -34.78 6.54 -15.91
CA GLY A 496 -35.16 7.93 -15.60
C GLY A 496 -35.15 8.28 -14.09
N SER A 497 -34.77 7.37 -13.21
CA SER A 497 -34.65 7.64 -11.78
C SER A 497 -33.42 8.50 -11.47
N LYS A 498 -33.55 9.36 -10.44
CA LYS A 498 -32.43 10.09 -9.84
C LYS A 498 -31.72 9.30 -8.74
N VAL A 499 -32.20 8.10 -8.42
CA VAL A 499 -31.69 7.25 -7.33
C VAL A 499 -30.93 6.07 -7.93
N ALA A 500 -29.66 5.92 -7.56
CA ALA A 500 -28.82 4.84 -8.04
C ALA A 500 -28.07 4.11 -6.93
N SER A 501 -27.75 2.84 -7.18
CA SER A 501 -26.70 2.11 -6.47
C SER A 501 -25.33 2.47 -7.03
N ILE A 502 -24.26 1.97 -6.41
CA ILE A 502 -22.90 2.13 -6.99
C ILE A 502 -22.81 1.48 -8.38
N THR A 503 -23.43 0.35 -8.59
CA THR A 503 -23.47 -0.33 -9.90
C THR A 503 -24.24 0.50 -10.92
N GLY A 504 -25.40 1.03 -10.52
CA GLY A 504 -26.17 1.97 -11.35
C GLY A 504 -25.37 3.20 -11.73
N MET A 505 -24.68 3.81 -10.78
CA MET A 505 -23.78 4.94 -11.05
C MET A 505 -22.70 4.59 -12.09
N ILE A 506 -22.01 3.46 -11.90
CA ILE A 506 -20.92 3.03 -12.81
C ILE A 506 -21.43 2.80 -14.23
N ASN A 507 -22.62 2.22 -14.38
CA ASN A 507 -23.22 1.97 -15.70
C ASN A 507 -23.63 3.25 -16.43
N HIS A 508 -23.80 4.35 -15.70
CA HIS A 508 -24.27 5.64 -16.21
C HIS A 508 -23.25 6.77 -15.99
N LEU A 509 -21.95 6.47 -15.80
CA LEU A 509 -20.91 7.48 -15.57
C LEU A 509 -20.87 8.57 -16.63
N ALA A 510 -21.13 8.24 -17.91
CA ALA A 510 -21.14 9.19 -19.01
C ALA A 510 -22.34 10.15 -19.00
N ASP A 511 -23.38 9.84 -18.24
CA ASP A 511 -24.60 10.67 -18.17
C ASP A 511 -24.47 11.80 -17.13
N TYR A 512 -23.46 11.72 -16.25
CA TYR A 512 -23.20 12.77 -15.26
C TYR A 512 -22.32 13.86 -15.87
N PRO A 513 -22.67 15.15 -15.64
CA PRO A 513 -21.90 16.25 -16.19
C PRO A 513 -20.50 16.36 -15.58
N GLU A 514 -19.55 16.89 -16.36
CA GLU A 514 -18.20 17.18 -15.87
C GLU A 514 -18.18 18.33 -14.85
N ASP A 515 -19.06 19.31 -15.01
CA ASP A 515 -19.32 20.38 -14.02
C ASP A 515 -20.65 20.14 -13.34
N CYS A 516 -20.62 19.86 -12.04
CA CYS A 516 -21.76 19.64 -11.19
C CYS A 516 -22.05 20.85 -10.27
N THR A 517 -21.52 22.04 -10.57
CA THR A 517 -21.75 23.26 -9.80
C THR A 517 -23.26 23.52 -9.62
N GLY A 518 -23.68 23.71 -8.39
CA GLY A 518 -25.09 23.94 -8.02
C GLY A 518 -25.95 22.67 -7.94
N LYS A 519 -25.44 21.50 -8.33
CA LYS A 519 -26.13 20.22 -8.17
C LYS A 519 -26.02 19.72 -6.72
N LYS A 520 -27.12 19.21 -6.20
CA LYS A 520 -27.20 18.57 -4.89
C LYS A 520 -27.04 17.05 -5.05
N VAL A 521 -26.07 16.51 -4.35
CA VAL A 521 -25.81 15.06 -4.31
C VAL A 521 -25.96 14.55 -2.89
N VAL A 522 -26.78 13.54 -2.70
CA VAL A 522 -26.95 12.91 -1.38
C VAL A 522 -26.52 11.44 -1.48
N VAL A 523 -25.56 11.08 -0.64
CA VAL A 523 -24.99 9.72 -0.57
C VAL A 523 -25.37 9.10 0.77
N VAL A 524 -26.03 7.95 0.77
CA VAL A 524 -26.37 7.19 1.97
C VAL A 524 -25.44 5.99 2.10
N GLY A 525 -24.72 5.94 3.20
CA GLY A 525 -23.66 4.96 3.51
C GLY A 525 -22.28 5.59 3.48
N GLY A 526 -21.66 5.71 4.66
CA GLY A 526 -20.34 6.34 4.86
C GLY A 526 -19.15 5.37 4.80
N GLY A 527 -19.34 4.17 4.24
CA GLY A 527 -18.27 3.22 3.96
C GLY A 527 -17.51 3.53 2.66
N ALA A 528 -16.55 2.69 2.29
CA ALA A 528 -15.71 2.88 1.11
C ALA A 528 -16.52 3.11 -0.18
N VAL A 529 -17.62 2.38 -0.36
CA VAL A 529 -18.47 2.48 -1.56
C VAL A 529 -19.13 3.86 -1.68
N GLY A 530 -19.68 4.39 -0.59
CA GLY A 530 -20.28 5.74 -0.58
C GLY A 530 -19.24 6.83 -0.75
N LEU A 531 -18.05 6.62 -0.21
CA LEU A 531 -16.95 7.56 -0.35
C LEU A 531 -16.40 7.62 -1.78
N ASP A 532 -16.47 6.52 -2.56
CA ASP A 532 -16.16 6.54 -4.00
C ASP A 532 -17.08 7.49 -4.76
N VAL A 533 -18.36 7.59 -4.36
CA VAL A 533 -19.33 8.54 -4.93
C VAL A 533 -18.98 9.98 -4.53
N VAL A 534 -18.63 10.21 -3.26
CA VAL A 534 -18.20 11.53 -2.77
C VAL A 534 -16.96 12.00 -3.53
N GLU A 535 -15.95 11.14 -3.68
CA GLU A 535 -14.71 11.42 -4.42
C GLU A 535 -14.98 11.75 -5.90
N TYR A 536 -16.02 11.19 -6.49
CA TYR A 536 -16.40 11.47 -7.88
C TYR A 536 -17.10 12.82 -8.05
N PHE A 537 -18.02 13.19 -7.17
CA PHE A 537 -18.87 14.38 -7.36
C PHE A 537 -18.34 15.65 -6.68
N ALA A 538 -17.68 15.54 -5.52
CA ALA A 538 -17.25 16.73 -4.78
C ALA A 538 -16.21 17.57 -5.57
N PRO A 539 -15.19 16.99 -6.24
CA PRO A 539 -14.24 17.75 -7.05
C PRO A 539 -14.89 18.40 -8.29
N LYS A 540 -16.07 17.92 -8.73
CA LYS A 540 -16.84 18.49 -9.84
C LYS A 540 -17.73 19.66 -9.43
N GLY A 541 -17.60 20.15 -8.19
CA GLY A 541 -18.35 21.30 -7.67
C GLY A 541 -19.75 21.01 -7.13
N ALA A 542 -20.14 19.74 -6.99
CA ALA A 542 -21.43 19.38 -6.41
C ALA A 542 -21.51 19.74 -4.91
N GLN A 543 -22.71 20.09 -4.47
CA GLN A 543 -23.04 20.20 -3.04
C GLN A 543 -23.35 18.81 -2.48
N VAL A 544 -22.32 18.14 -1.93
CA VAL A 544 -22.42 16.76 -1.48
C VAL A 544 -22.80 16.68 0.00
N SER A 545 -23.82 15.88 0.32
CA SER A 545 -24.13 15.44 1.68
C SER A 545 -23.95 13.92 1.78
N ILE A 546 -23.20 13.45 2.79
CA ILE A 546 -23.05 12.03 3.08
C ILE A 546 -23.73 11.70 4.40
N VAL A 547 -24.58 10.67 4.38
CA VAL A 547 -25.40 10.21 5.50
C VAL A 547 -24.87 8.86 5.97
N GLU A 548 -24.55 8.75 7.26
CA GLU A 548 -24.04 7.53 7.88
C GLU A 548 -24.75 7.27 9.23
N MET A 549 -25.30 6.07 9.41
CA MET A 549 -25.98 5.70 10.65
C MET A 549 -25.03 5.50 11.84
N MET A 550 -23.76 5.19 11.56
CA MET A 550 -22.72 5.04 12.57
C MET A 550 -22.12 6.40 12.95
N PRO A 551 -21.43 6.51 14.11
CA PRO A 551 -20.82 7.77 14.54
C PRO A 551 -19.59 8.18 13.72
N GLN A 552 -19.13 7.36 12.77
CA GLN A 552 -17.91 7.62 12.02
C GLN A 552 -18.04 7.24 10.54
N ILE A 553 -17.71 8.19 9.65
CA ILE A 553 -17.55 7.97 8.22
C ILE A 553 -16.15 7.42 7.93
N GLY A 554 -16.02 6.53 6.96
CA GLY A 554 -14.75 5.94 6.54
C GLY A 554 -14.09 5.06 7.61
N LYS A 555 -14.86 4.42 8.48
CA LYS A 555 -14.35 3.54 9.54
C LYS A 555 -13.53 2.37 8.98
N ASP A 556 -13.89 1.88 7.80
CA ASP A 556 -13.31 0.73 7.12
C ASP A 556 -12.18 1.08 6.14
N LEU A 557 -11.84 2.37 6.00
CA LEU A 557 -10.72 2.80 5.16
C LEU A 557 -9.37 2.52 5.83
N ASP A 558 -8.35 2.25 4.99
CA ASP A 558 -6.96 2.28 5.44
C ASP A 558 -6.53 3.71 5.82
N PRO A 559 -5.49 3.88 6.67
CA PRO A 559 -5.09 5.20 7.16
C PRO A 559 -4.72 6.21 6.07
N VAL A 560 -4.15 5.75 4.95
CA VAL A 560 -3.73 6.62 3.83
C VAL A 560 -4.94 7.15 3.08
N SER A 561 -5.83 6.25 2.67
CA SER A 561 -7.08 6.61 2.00
C SER A 561 -7.93 7.49 2.88
N LYS A 562 -8.03 7.18 4.18
CA LYS A 562 -8.78 7.99 5.15
C LYS A 562 -8.25 9.41 5.27
N CYS A 563 -6.91 9.57 5.30
CA CYS A 563 -6.29 10.90 5.34
C CYS A 563 -6.63 11.71 4.08
N GLY A 564 -6.52 11.09 2.90
CA GLY A 564 -6.85 11.74 1.62
C GLY A 564 -8.33 12.11 1.50
N THR A 565 -9.23 11.17 1.81
CA THR A 565 -10.68 11.39 1.74
C THR A 565 -11.15 12.46 2.74
N ASN A 566 -10.61 12.47 3.97
CA ASN A 566 -10.93 13.52 4.94
C ASN A 566 -10.46 14.91 4.46
N THR A 567 -9.31 14.98 3.82
CA THR A 567 -8.81 16.24 3.22
C THR A 567 -9.74 16.69 2.10
N LEU A 568 -10.11 15.82 1.18
CA LEU A 568 -11.05 16.10 0.09
C LEU A 568 -12.42 16.58 0.62
N MET A 569 -13.00 15.90 1.59
CA MET A 569 -14.29 16.28 2.17
C MET A 569 -14.24 17.68 2.80
N ARG A 570 -13.13 18.04 3.45
CA ARG A 570 -12.92 19.37 4.03
C ARG A 570 -12.77 20.45 2.95
N GLU A 571 -11.94 20.20 1.94
CA GLU A 571 -11.67 21.15 0.85
C GLU A 571 -12.92 21.47 0.02
N HIS A 572 -13.78 20.47 -0.17
CA HIS A 572 -15.03 20.61 -0.92
C HIS A 572 -16.26 20.84 -0.04
N ASN A 573 -16.08 21.15 1.26
CA ASN A 573 -17.17 21.44 2.19
C ASN A 573 -18.28 20.37 2.20
N VAL A 574 -17.92 19.08 2.13
CA VAL A 574 -18.89 17.98 2.15
C VAL A 574 -19.64 17.96 3.49
N ASN A 575 -20.97 18.00 3.44
CA ASN A 575 -21.81 17.93 4.61
C ASN A 575 -21.87 16.50 5.15
N GLN A 576 -21.29 16.27 6.33
CA GLN A 576 -21.19 14.95 6.96
C GLN A 576 -22.25 14.78 8.02
N MET A 577 -23.18 13.86 7.81
CA MET A 577 -24.30 13.56 8.70
C MET A 577 -24.14 12.16 9.29
N THR A 578 -23.42 12.07 10.42
CA THR A 578 -23.30 10.84 11.20
C THR A 578 -24.51 10.60 12.09
N GLU A 579 -24.63 9.40 12.66
CA GLU A 579 -25.75 8.98 13.53
C GLU A 579 -27.12 9.29 12.90
N THR A 580 -27.18 9.19 11.57
CA THR A 580 -28.34 9.55 10.75
C THR A 580 -28.73 8.36 9.88
N ALA A 581 -29.97 7.89 10.03
CA ALA A 581 -30.49 6.71 9.33
C ALA A 581 -31.40 7.09 8.16
N LEU A 582 -31.31 6.35 7.04
CA LEU A 582 -32.26 6.43 5.94
C LEU A 582 -33.58 5.75 6.32
N CYS A 583 -34.72 6.45 6.20
CA CYS A 583 -36.06 5.94 6.52
C CYS A 583 -36.91 5.68 5.28
N GLU A 584 -36.83 6.56 4.28
CA GLU A 584 -37.62 6.46 3.04
C GLU A 584 -36.84 7.01 1.86
N VAL A 585 -37.02 6.39 0.71
CA VAL A 585 -36.51 6.82 -0.59
C VAL A 585 -37.68 7.36 -1.42
N LYS A 586 -37.58 8.63 -1.82
CA LYS A 586 -38.49 9.30 -2.74
C LYS A 586 -37.82 9.53 -4.09
N ALA A 587 -38.56 9.97 -5.09
CA ALA A 587 -38.05 10.19 -6.44
C ALA A 587 -36.92 11.25 -6.49
N ASP A 588 -36.93 12.24 -5.60
CA ASP A 588 -36.02 13.39 -5.58
C ASP A 588 -35.57 13.82 -4.18
N ALA A 589 -35.83 12.99 -3.16
CA ALA A 589 -35.41 13.23 -1.80
C ALA A 589 -35.22 11.93 -1.01
N PHE A 590 -34.33 11.94 -0.03
CA PHE A 590 -34.23 10.93 1.02
C PHE A 590 -34.81 11.47 2.32
N THR A 591 -35.76 10.73 2.95
CA THR A 591 -36.16 11.00 4.31
C THR A 591 -35.17 10.32 5.25
N VAL A 592 -34.50 11.11 6.08
CA VAL A 592 -33.53 10.65 7.07
C VAL A 592 -33.92 11.00 8.47
N LYS A 593 -33.47 10.21 9.44
CA LYS A 593 -33.77 10.39 10.86
C LYS A 593 -32.50 10.57 11.66
N ALA A 594 -32.41 11.69 12.38
CA ALA A 594 -31.34 12.02 13.30
C ALA A 594 -31.93 12.51 14.63
N ASN A 595 -31.46 12.05 15.78
CA ASN A 595 -31.94 12.45 17.12
C ASN A 595 -33.45 12.30 17.30
N GLY A 596 -34.09 11.36 16.62
CA GLY A 596 -35.54 11.15 16.69
C GLY A 596 -36.37 11.98 15.72
N GLU A 597 -35.78 12.96 15.06
CA GLU A 597 -36.47 13.84 14.10
C GLU A 597 -36.22 13.39 12.66
N GLU A 598 -37.27 13.42 11.85
CA GLU A 598 -37.22 13.11 10.43
C GLU A 598 -37.15 14.40 9.61
N LYS A 599 -36.30 14.37 8.56
CA LYS A 599 -36.26 15.43 7.56
C LYS A 599 -35.98 14.89 6.17
N ASP A 600 -36.47 15.60 5.16
CA ASP A 600 -36.19 15.32 3.77
C ASP A 600 -34.90 16.02 3.33
N LEU A 601 -34.06 15.28 2.63
CA LEU A 601 -32.86 15.76 1.96
C LEU A 601 -33.09 15.71 0.44
N PRO A 602 -33.45 16.85 -0.20
CA PRO A 602 -33.65 16.89 -1.65
C PRO A 602 -32.34 16.80 -2.39
N PHE A 603 -32.38 16.16 -3.58
CA PHE A 603 -31.22 15.98 -4.43
C PHE A 603 -31.54 16.07 -5.94
N ASP A 604 -30.52 16.39 -6.73
CA ASP A 604 -30.47 16.16 -8.17
C ASP A 604 -30.03 14.72 -8.46
N TYR A 605 -29.11 14.18 -7.66
CA TYR A 605 -28.64 12.80 -7.71
C TYR A 605 -28.58 12.20 -6.31
N GLY A 606 -29.24 11.06 -6.11
CA GLY A 606 -29.28 10.32 -4.84
C GLY A 606 -28.60 8.94 -4.98
N PHE A 607 -27.72 8.60 -4.05
CA PHE A 607 -27.00 7.32 -4.08
C PHE A 607 -27.22 6.54 -2.79
N VAL A 608 -27.54 5.23 -2.94
CA VAL A 608 -27.71 4.32 -1.81
C VAL A 608 -26.59 3.29 -1.84
N CYS A 609 -25.64 3.42 -0.90
CA CYS A 609 -24.38 2.70 -0.82
C CYS A 609 -24.25 1.96 0.52
N LEU A 610 -25.21 1.10 0.85
CA LEU A 610 -25.28 0.40 2.14
C LEU A 610 -24.38 -0.84 2.25
N GLY A 611 -23.47 -1.03 1.31
CA GLY A 611 -22.56 -2.14 1.22
C GLY A 611 -22.97 -3.17 0.18
N MET A 612 -22.37 -4.35 0.27
CA MET A 612 -22.57 -5.46 -0.68
C MET A 612 -23.05 -6.71 0.06
N ARG A 613 -23.83 -7.54 -0.63
CA ARG A 613 -24.35 -8.82 -0.13
C ARG A 613 -23.77 -9.97 -0.96
N ALA A 614 -23.31 -11.01 -0.28
CA ALA A 614 -22.82 -12.25 -0.92
C ALA A 614 -23.85 -12.82 -1.89
N ASN A 615 -23.36 -13.31 -3.03
CA ASN A 615 -24.15 -13.92 -4.09
C ASN A 615 -23.58 -15.31 -4.40
N ALA A 616 -24.34 -16.37 -4.09
CA ALA A 616 -23.92 -17.75 -4.30
C ALA A 616 -25.11 -18.60 -4.81
N PRO A 617 -25.68 -18.29 -5.99
CA PRO A 617 -26.97 -18.80 -6.42
C PRO A 617 -26.98 -20.33 -6.69
N VAL A 618 -25.82 -20.90 -7.05
CA VAL A 618 -25.72 -22.35 -7.41
C VAL A 618 -25.07 -23.19 -6.31
N LEU A 619 -24.64 -22.60 -5.20
CA LEU A 619 -23.81 -23.29 -4.21
C LEU A 619 -24.55 -24.42 -3.48
N ASP A 620 -25.81 -24.19 -3.08
CA ASP A 620 -26.58 -25.17 -2.33
C ASP A 620 -26.98 -26.37 -3.23
N GLU A 621 -27.36 -26.11 -4.49
CA GLU A 621 -27.61 -27.13 -5.49
C GLU A 621 -26.38 -28.02 -5.74
N ILE A 622 -25.19 -27.41 -5.82
CA ILE A 622 -23.93 -28.13 -6.00
C ILE A 622 -23.64 -29.00 -4.76
N ARG A 623 -23.76 -28.44 -3.57
CA ARG A 623 -23.55 -29.19 -2.32
C ARG A 623 -24.47 -30.40 -2.19
N GLU A 624 -25.74 -30.24 -2.53
CA GLU A 624 -26.69 -31.33 -2.53
C GLU A 624 -26.31 -32.38 -3.58
N ALA A 625 -25.98 -31.96 -4.80
CA ALA A 625 -25.69 -32.86 -5.93
C ALA A 625 -24.40 -33.67 -5.77
N PHE A 626 -23.47 -33.24 -4.93
CA PHE A 626 -22.18 -33.89 -4.68
C PHE A 626 -22.04 -34.39 -3.22
N ALA A 627 -23.11 -34.38 -2.40
CA ALA A 627 -23.08 -34.72 -0.98
C ALA A 627 -22.48 -36.11 -0.69
N ASP A 628 -22.79 -37.11 -1.54
CA ASP A 628 -22.35 -38.51 -1.39
C ASP A 628 -21.07 -38.79 -2.23
N THR A 629 -20.30 -37.80 -2.59
CA THR A 629 -19.07 -37.93 -3.41
C THR A 629 -17.84 -37.47 -2.66
N ASN A 630 -16.66 -37.77 -3.21
CA ASN A 630 -15.35 -37.25 -2.70
C ASN A 630 -14.97 -35.91 -3.32
N VAL A 631 -15.91 -35.15 -3.89
CA VAL A 631 -15.68 -33.86 -4.49
C VAL A 631 -15.61 -32.80 -3.39
N GLU A 632 -14.48 -32.06 -3.30
CA GLU A 632 -14.36 -30.94 -2.38
C GLU A 632 -15.01 -29.68 -2.95
N ILE A 633 -15.81 -28.99 -2.16
CA ILE A 633 -16.53 -27.78 -2.55
C ILE A 633 -16.12 -26.64 -1.65
N ILE A 634 -15.41 -25.66 -2.20
CA ILE A 634 -14.99 -24.48 -1.49
C ILE A 634 -15.72 -23.23 -1.99
N ASN A 635 -16.06 -22.33 -1.06
CA ASN A 635 -16.67 -21.04 -1.35
C ASN A 635 -15.68 -19.94 -0.96
N ILE A 636 -15.34 -19.03 -1.89
CA ILE A 636 -14.29 -18.03 -1.69
C ILE A 636 -14.72 -16.62 -2.10
N GLY A 637 -14.01 -15.61 -1.59
CA GLY A 637 -14.22 -14.21 -1.93
C GLY A 637 -15.56 -13.68 -1.42
N ASP A 638 -16.15 -12.77 -2.17
CA ASP A 638 -17.37 -12.07 -1.79
C ASP A 638 -18.62 -12.96 -1.81
N SER A 639 -18.56 -14.14 -2.43
CA SER A 639 -19.63 -15.12 -2.37
C SER A 639 -19.79 -15.78 -0.99
N VAL A 640 -18.78 -15.68 -0.13
CA VAL A 640 -18.86 -16.02 1.30
C VAL A 640 -19.47 -14.87 2.08
N ARG A 641 -18.90 -13.71 1.91
CA ARG A 641 -19.23 -12.45 2.55
C ARG A 641 -18.48 -11.33 1.83
N ALA A 642 -19.15 -10.22 1.54
CA ALA A 642 -18.49 -9.06 0.93
C ALA A 642 -17.36 -8.53 1.82
N ARG A 643 -16.14 -8.45 1.25
CA ARG A 643 -14.91 -8.05 1.91
C ARG A 643 -14.00 -7.28 0.94
N ARG A 644 -12.71 -7.31 1.17
CA ARG A 644 -11.71 -6.69 0.30
C ARG A 644 -11.16 -7.71 -0.71
N ILE A 645 -10.64 -7.20 -1.83
CA ILE A 645 -9.99 -8.04 -2.86
C ILE A 645 -8.90 -8.92 -2.27
N ILE A 646 -8.13 -8.40 -1.29
CA ILE A 646 -7.06 -9.16 -0.62
C ILE A 646 -7.55 -10.47 -0.01
N ASP A 647 -8.76 -10.49 0.57
CA ASP A 647 -9.33 -11.68 1.17
C ASP A 647 -9.62 -12.75 0.12
N GLY A 648 -10.31 -12.36 -0.97
CA GLY A 648 -10.64 -13.27 -2.05
C GLY A 648 -9.41 -13.80 -2.79
N VAL A 649 -8.40 -12.96 -3.00
CA VAL A 649 -7.14 -13.37 -3.64
C VAL A 649 -6.37 -14.36 -2.75
N GLN A 650 -6.32 -14.11 -1.45
CA GLN A 650 -5.68 -15.03 -0.51
C GLN A 650 -6.43 -16.37 -0.45
N GLU A 651 -7.76 -16.35 -0.40
CA GLU A 651 -8.59 -17.56 -0.43
C GLU A 651 -8.44 -18.33 -1.75
N GLY A 652 -8.37 -17.63 -2.89
CA GLY A 652 -8.11 -18.23 -4.18
C GLY A 652 -6.75 -18.94 -4.24
N HIS A 653 -5.71 -18.29 -3.71
CA HIS A 653 -4.38 -18.89 -3.64
C HIS A 653 -4.30 -20.06 -2.66
N ASN A 654 -5.13 -20.07 -1.61
CA ASN A 654 -5.20 -21.16 -0.63
C ASN A 654 -5.72 -22.48 -1.20
N ILE A 655 -6.11 -22.55 -2.47
CA ILE A 655 -6.39 -23.80 -3.17
C ILE A 655 -5.22 -24.80 -3.08
N LEU A 656 -3.98 -24.29 -2.90
CA LEU A 656 -2.79 -25.11 -2.65
C LEU A 656 -2.92 -25.95 -1.39
N ASN A 657 -3.51 -25.40 -0.33
CA ASN A 657 -3.75 -26.13 0.92
C ASN A 657 -4.83 -27.19 0.72
N VAL A 658 -5.88 -26.86 -0.01
CA VAL A 658 -6.94 -27.83 -0.36
C VAL A 658 -6.36 -29.00 -1.16
N LEU A 659 -5.52 -28.72 -2.15
CA LEU A 659 -4.82 -29.73 -2.93
C LEU A 659 -3.89 -30.61 -2.07
N ALA A 660 -3.21 -30.02 -1.08
CA ALA A 660 -2.35 -30.75 -0.16
C ALA A 660 -3.17 -31.62 0.81
N ASP A 661 -4.24 -31.08 1.38
CA ASP A 661 -5.13 -31.80 2.31
C ASP A 661 -5.80 -33.03 1.66
N HIS A 662 -6.03 -32.97 0.33
CA HIS A 662 -6.55 -34.08 -0.47
C HIS A 662 -5.45 -34.91 -1.18
N GLU A 663 -4.21 -34.79 -0.74
CA GLU A 663 -3.07 -35.58 -1.21
C GLU A 663 -2.79 -35.45 -2.72
N TYR A 664 -3.06 -34.28 -3.31
CA TYR A 664 -2.69 -33.96 -4.69
C TYR A 664 -1.29 -33.32 -4.79
N LEU A 665 -0.83 -32.62 -3.74
CA LEU A 665 0.48 -31.96 -3.66
C LEU A 665 1.40 -32.59 -2.63
#